data_4eeb4bc6b34ce2ae94eae660c2d8d292
#
_entry.id   4eeb4bc6b34ce2ae94eae660c2d8d292
#
_cell.length_a   1.000
_cell.length_b   1.000
_cell.length_c   1.000
_cell.angle_alpha   90.00
_cell.angle_beta   90.00
_cell.angle_gamma   90.00
#
_symmetry.space_group_name_H-M   'P 1'
#
loop_
_entity.id
_entity.type
_entity.pdbx_description
1 polymer ?
#
loop_
_entity_poly.entity_id
_entity_poly.type
_entity_poly.pdbx_seq_one_letter_code
_entity_poly.pdbx_strand_id
1 'polypeptide(L)'
;MKESPFVNIGFYKKKRFWTKKRGRAFLLGGIFLVALLFYFLHAYQSMDKNSRVYANMGESRLPYLYTMIGGKKRNPLHAYFQELEGATVRNSVAVLPEDRKLSFYVDAKKNGITAAKYTIRSLDGTDLIEKDGTVDIRKEGEGLQLSLPIQNLVEEGKEYQLRLRLEMGETAVYYYTRILAGKEKMAEDMLSLGEDFTRKSFSKTEAKSLTTYLESDDTMDNQDLSHVNLHSSFQQITWGDTGMSLDGEPEISLKEVNGIMGMVQVRYASKATDSDGNTHRFFNEDNYVMRYDSQRIYLMDFDRRSTEIFDGQAFRFKDKKILLGVDQTEDIQLAYSDTKSFYAFSKGNALYRLGSERNLTRIFTYLTEENNHFRGDFLDHGIRIMDVKNNGDVDFLVYGYISRGSHEGYTGIVFYTYNSSENTVVENFFLPLSENKAELEESLNRLVYQAGSKMFYLYYRGNVYGIDTNSFEVLTLVSSVSMDEIASSDNGQYLSYGENERNTELKKSVLLRNLKTDRTENIAEENRLFKIIGFIERDLVLGVADSKESTEWDPQGEIPVSEIRIVAPNGEVKLSYKKENLYYANFSIEANQLRFDEYTHDENGYHYAGKDSVLSNKGKEEEQSIKLESKVSGNFGKQFSLPMLGKGEGKVTVLSPEKFSIEKAGSIELQENRDLKQEGFFAYSLGSYRGCFRNMEMAISSIYDNFGYILDGQQRMIWNRTDRPSVMVGKAREDEVTNFISEIPDVRSSLQTDQGQLLNLYGVSLNAALYYTAKGYPLMIRLDNRWELITGYNGSQVTVYTLGGNGAPMIMKKEDAAARYDKVHNAFFAFLPS
;
A
#
# COMPACT_ATOMS: atom_id res chain seq x y z
N MET A 1 114.43 -25.86 42.27
CA MET A 1 114.89 -25.12 41.09
C MET A 1 113.70 -24.79 40.24
N LYS A 2 113.61 -23.52 39.99
CA LYS A 2 112.77 -22.83 38.99
C LYS A 2 111.27 -22.66 39.29
N GLU A 3 110.97 -21.49 39.64
CA GLU A 3 109.71 -20.85 39.75
C GLU A 3 108.94 -20.77 38.41
N SER A 4 107.62 -20.89 38.47
CA SER A 4 106.70 -20.46 37.34
C SER A 4 105.80 -19.35 37.83
N PRO A 5 105.58 -18.33 37.05
CA PRO A 5 104.88 -17.11 37.49
C PRO A 5 103.33 -17.29 37.46
N PHE A 6 102.69 -16.90 38.51
CA PHE A 6 101.23 -16.74 38.59
C PHE A 6 100.79 -15.62 37.68
N VAL A 7 99.86 -15.93 36.70
CA VAL A 7 99.13 -14.95 35.94
C VAL A 7 97.87 -14.55 36.65
N ASN A 8 97.82 -13.32 37.08
CA ASN A 8 96.66 -12.71 37.77
C ASN A 8 95.57 -12.35 36.74
N ILE A 9 94.46 -13.11 36.61
CA ILE A 9 93.36 -12.81 35.80
C ILE A 9 92.41 -11.95 36.57
N GLY A 10 92.47 -10.62 36.30
CA GLY A 10 91.49 -9.63 36.77
C GLY A 10 90.11 -9.90 36.26
N PHE A 11 89.17 -10.32 37.18
CA PHE A 11 87.72 -10.37 36.80
C PHE A 11 87.18 -8.96 36.58
N TYR A 12 86.94 -8.57 35.37
CA TYR A 12 86.13 -7.41 35.04
C TYR A 12 84.65 -7.67 35.47
N LYS A 13 84.20 -7.09 36.55
CA LYS A 13 82.82 -7.03 36.95
C LYS A 13 82.07 -6.18 35.88
N LYS A 14 81.39 -6.83 34.88
CA LYS A 14 80.40 -6.17 34.03
C LYS A 14 79.34 -5.52 34.92
N LYS A 15 79.39 -4.17 35.09
CA LYS A 15 78.32 -3.44 35.77
C LYS A 15 77.00 -3.68 35.05
N ARG A 16 76.07 -4.32 35.72
CA ARG A 16 74.71 -4.61 35.18
C ARG A 16 74.10 -3.29 34.72
N PHE A 17 73.83 -3.12 33.43
CA PHE A 17 73.18 -1.96 32.78
C PHE A 17 71.89 -1.55 33.53
N TRP A 18 71.12 -2.51 34.05
CA TRP A 18 69.88 -2.41 34.80
C TRP A 18 70.00 -1.69 36.18
N THR A 19 71.17 -1.48 36.73
CA THR A 19 71.29 -0.80 38.01
C THR A 19 71.49 0.71 37.90
N LYS A 20 71.77 1.24 36.73
CA LYS A 20 71.88 2.69 36.49
C LYS A 20 70.51 3.30 36.27
N LYS A 21 70.21 4.45 36.90
CA LYS A 21 68.95 5.18 36.73
C LYS A 21 68.49 5.29 35.25
N ARG A 22 69.44 5.51 34.34
CA ARG A 22 69.19 5.56 32.88
C ARG A 22 68.74 4.20 32.28
N GLY A 23 69.29 3.06 32.69
CA GLY A 23 68.90 1.74 32.24
C GLY A 23 67.52 1.36 32.72
N ARG A 24 67.11 1.73 33.95
CA ARG A 24 65.77 1.57 34.45
C ARG A 24 64.75 2.44 33.71
N ALA A 25 65.11 3.69 33.35
CA ALA A 25 64.27 4.57 32.56
C ALA A 25 64.01 4.02 31.14
N PHE A 26 65.06 3.47 30.50
CA PHE A 26 64.88 2.79 29.17
C PHE A 26 64.05 1.53 29.25
N LEU A 27 64.18 0.73 30.32
CA LEU A 27 63.33 -0.45 30.52
C LEU A 27 61.87 -0.05 30.73
N LEU A 28 61.59 0.94 31.58
CA LEU A 28 60.25 1.45 31.82
C LEU A 28 59.63 2.06 30.56
N GLY A 29 60.44 2.81 29.78
CA GLY A 29 60.03 3.33 28.49
C GLY A 29 59.72 2.22 27.47
N GLY A 30 60.51 1.14 27.45
CA GLY A 30 60.25 -0.04 26.59
C GLY A 30 58.97 -0.79 27.03
N ILE A 31 58.73 -1.02 28.32
CA ILE A 31 57.49 -1.63 28.82
C ILE A 31 56.30 -0.73 28.50
N PHE A 32 56.42 0.58 28.66
CA PHE A 32 55.36 1.51 28.32
C PHE A 32 55.01 1.47 26.82
N LEU A 33 56.04 1.46 25.93
CA LEU A 33 55.83 1.34 24.49
C LEU A 33 55.19 0.00 24.08
N VAL A 34 55.59 -1.10 24.72
CA VAL A 34 54.98 -2.42 24.51
C VAL A 34 53.52 -2.42 25.02
N ALA A 35 53.26 -1.86 26.19
CA ALA A 35 51.88 -1.73 26.72
C ALA A 35 51.02 -0.83 25.80
N LEU A 36 51.60 0.26 25.31
CA LEU A 36 50.93 1.15 24.37
C LEU A 36 50.64 0.45 23.03
N LEU A 37 51.58 -0.34 22.53
CA LEU A 37 51.41 -1.15 21.33
C LEU A 37 50.32 -2.23 21.51
N PHE A 38 50.31 -2.89 22.66
CA PHE A 38 49.23 -3.84 23.01
C PHE A 38 47.88 -3.14 23.18
N TYR A 39 47.87 -1.97 23.78
CA TYR A 39 46.64 -1.15 23.87
C TYR A 39 46.14 -0.77 22.50
N PHE A 40 47.00 -0.28 21.58
CA PHE A 40 46.59 0.03 20.21
C PHE A 40 46.22 -1.20 19.41
N LEU A 41 46.90 -2.34 19.56
CA LEU A 41 46.51 -3.58 18.91
C LEU A 41 45.15 -4.08 19.44
N HIS A 42 44.93 -3.99 20.75
CA HIS A 42 43.63 -4.36 21.33
C HIS A 42 42.54 -3.36 20.94
N ALA A 43 42.81 -2.07 20.98
CA ALA A 43 41.91 -1.03 20.46
C ALA A 43 41.62 -1.20 18.96
N TYR A 44 42.62 -1.55 18.15
CA TYR A 44 42.48 -1.85 16.74
C TYR A 44 41.70 -3.14 16.47
N GLN A 45 41.86 -4.18 17.30
CA GLN A 45 41.07 -5.40 17.25
C GLN A 45 39.66 -5.23 17.80
N SER A 46 39.49 -4.32 18.78
CA SER A 46 38.18 -3.94 19.34
C SER A 46 37.48 -2.81 18.56
N MET A 47 38.16 -2.11 17.68
CA MET A 47 37.54 -1.32 16.65
C MET A 47 36.82 -2.28 15.70
N ASP A 48 35.54 -2.50 16.01
CA ASP A 48 34.63 -3.18 15.13
C ASP A 48 34.76 -2.57 13.74
N LYS A 49 35.15 -3.38 12.76
CA LYS A 49 35.33 -2.90 11.38
C LYS A 49 34.00 -2.39 10.79
N ASN A 50 32.91 -2.60 11.52
CA ASN A 50 31.58 -2.05 11.32
C ASN A 50 31.39 -0.91 12.34
N SER A 51 31.94 0.24 12.10
CA SER A 51 31.62 1.44 12.88
C SER A 51 30.15 1.82 12.60
N ARG A 52 29.24 1.34 13.47
CA ARG A 52 27.84 1.76 13.46
C ARG A 52 27.78 3.27 13.75
N VAL A 53 27.18 4.01 12.86
CA VAL A 53 26.91 5.43 13.09
C VAL A 53 25.58 5.51 13.80
N TYR A 54 25.60 5.78 15.11
CA TYR A 54 24.41 6.01 15.91
C TYR A 54 23.93 7.45 15.72
N ALA A 55 22.76 7.62 15.16
CA ALA A 55 22.12 8.91 15.03
C ALA A 55 20.65 8.80 15.45
N ASN A 56 20.12 9.86 16.05
CA ASN A 56 18.67 9.98 16.19
C ASN A 56 18.08 10.24 14.79
N MET A 57 16.82 9.81 14.56
CA MET A 57 16.15 10.00 13.27
C MET A 57 16.07 11.48 12.86
N GLY A 58 16.27 12.41 13.78
CA GLY A 58 16.24 13.87 13.56
C GLY A 58 14.81 14.38 13.31
N GLU A 59 14.67 15.67 13.05
CA GLU A 59 13.42 16.27 12.60
C GLU A 59 13.31 16.16 11.07
N SER A 60 12.07 16.19 10.54
CA SER A 60 11.85 16.31 9.11
C SER A 60 12.42 17.63 8.57
N ARG A 61 13.18 17.57 7.50
CA ARG A 61 13.93 18.69 6.90
C ARG A 61 13.28 19.25 5.65
N LEU A 62 12.48 18.42 4.96
CA LEU A 62 11.88 18.80 3.69
C LEU A 62 10.64 19.69 3.94
N PRO A 63 10.52 20.81 3.19
CA PRO A 63 9.39 21.72 3.36
C PRO A 63 8.10 21.13 2.77
N TYR A 64 6.95 21.45 3.40
CA TYR A 64 5.65 21.26 2.77
C TYR A 64 5.36 22.32 1.73
N LEU A 65 4.71 21.90 0.68
CA LEU A 65 4.14 22.74 -0.34
C LEU A 65 2.61 22.67 -0.26
N TYR A 66 1.92 23.81 -0.22
CA TYR A 66 0.46 23.89 -0.21
C TYR A 66 -0.01 24.53 -1.50
N THR A 67 -1.04 23.98 -2.13
CA THR A 67 -1.77 24.67 -3.19
C THR A 67 -2.61 25.80 -2.58
N MET A 68 -2.60 26.97 -3.19
CA MET A 68 -3.46 28.10 -2.78
C MET A 68 -4.76 28.04 -3.56
N ILE A 69 -5.88 27.75 -2.89
CA ILE A 69 -7.23 27.74 -3.46
C ILE A 69 -8.12 28.67 -2.64
N GLY A 70 -8.76 29.64 -3.29
CA GLY A 70 -9.58 30.65 -2.61
C GLY A 70 -8.80 31.47 -1.56
N GLY A 71 -7.50 31.68 -1.78
CA GLY A 71 -6.61 32.38 -0.84
C GLY A 71 -6.24 31.58 0.43
N LYS A 72 -6.63 30.30 0.53
CA LYS A 72 -6.33 29.42 1.66
C LYS A 72 -5.32 28.33 1.27
N LYS A 73 -4.51 27.89 2.25
CA LYS A 73 -3.60 26.72 2.10
C LYS A 73 -4.43 25.43 2.03
N ARG A 74 -4.30 24.70 0.93
CA ARG A 74 -4.98 23.43 0.66
C ARG A 74 -3.98 22.43 0.10
N ASN A 75 -4.36 21.16 0.03
CA ASN A 75 -3.58 20.11 -0.62
C ASN A 75 -2.12 20.12 -0.17
N PRO A 76 -1.79 19.72 1.06
CA PRO A 76 -0.39 19.58 1.47
C PRO A 76 0.30 18.54 0.60
N LEU A 77 1.44 18.93 -0.01
CA LEU A 77 2.26 18.09 -0.87
C LEU A 77 3.60 17.80 -0.20
N HIS A 78 4.03 16.55 -0.30
CA HIS A 78 5.31 16.09 0.22
C HIS A 78 6.41 16.24 -0.84
N ALA A 79 7.63 16.49 -0.39
CA ALA A 79 8.81 16.57 -1.22
C ALA A 79 9.42 15.20 -1.44
N TYR A 80 9.92 14.95 -2.65
CA TYR A 80 10.65 13.75 -3.01
C TYR A 80 12.06 14.12 -3.48
N PHE A 81 13.09 13.40 -3.03
CA PHE A 81 14.42 13.50 -3.62
C PHE A 81 14.53 12.71 -4.93
N GLN A 82 13.71 11.72 -5.06
CA GLN A 82 13.58 10.86 -6.23
C GLN A 82 12.71 11.53 -7.29
N GLU A 83 13.15 11.51 -8.54
CA GLU A 83 12.27 11.84 -9.67
C GLU A 83 11.37 10.62 -9.93
N LEU A 84 10.10 10.70 -9.53
CA LEU A 84 9.13 9.64 -9.70
C LEU A 84 8.50 9.70 -11.10
N GLU A 85 8.14 8.54 -11.62
CA GLU A 85 7.23 8.46 -12.77
C GLU A 85 5.86 8.99 -12.34
N GLY A 86 5.37 9.91 -13.12
CA GLY A 86 4.35 10.82 -12.66
C GLY A 86 3.02 10.24 -12.30
N ALA A 87 2.64 9.10 -12.82
CA ALA A 87 1.36 8.48 -12.52
C ALA A 87 1.27 7.94 -11.07
N THR A 88 2.41 7.70 -10.42
CA THR A 88 2.46 7.06 -9.09
C THR A 88 1.97 7.94 -7.94
N VAL A 89 1.94 9.27 -8.10
CA VAL A 89 1.54 10.21 -7.05
C VAL A 89 0.18 10.84 -7.35
N ARG A 90 -0.89 10.21 -6.86
CA ARG A 90 -2.28 10.65 -7.06
C ARG A 90 -2.89 11.28 -5.78
N ASN A 91 -2.18 12.20 -5.12
CA ASN A 91 -2.58 12.67 -3.80
C ASN A 91 -3.65 13.76 -3.82
N SER A 92 -3.64 14.68 -4.78
CA SER A 92 -4.58 15.83 -4.81
C SER A 92 -4.74 16.41 -6.21
N VAL A 93 -5.75 17.28 -6.33
CA VAL A 93 -6.03 18.08 -7.52
C VAL A 93 -5.86 19.55 -7.20
N ALA A 94 -4.95 20.21 -7.91
CA ALA A 94 -4.82 21.66 -7.93
C ALA A 94 -5.68 22.22 -9.07
N VAL A 95 -6.58 23.14 -8.74
CA VAL A 95 -7.44 23.73 -9.75
C VAL A 95 -6.79 24.98 -10.34
N LEU A 96 -6.65 24.99 -11.66
CA LEU A 96 -6.06 26.11 -12.41
C LEU A 96 -7.11 27.25 -12.54
N PRO A 97 -6.84 28.46 -11.98
CA PRO A 97 -7.72 29.59 -12.09
C PRO A 97 -7.89 30.10 -13.53
N GLU A 98 -8.90 30.95 -13.78
CA GLU A 98 -9.15 31.54 -15.08
C GLU A 98 -7.99 32.40 -15.58
N ASP A 99 -7.27 33.08 -14.67
CA ASP A 99 -6.07 33.86 -15.01
C ASP A 99 -4.86 33.02 -15.34
N ARG A 100 -4.98 31.68 -15.25
CA ARG A 100 -3.96 30.65 -15.51
C ARG A 100 -2.68 30.80 -14.68
N LYS A 101 -2.80 31.39 -13.47
CA LYS A 101 -1.69 31.51 -12.52
C LYS A 101 -1.92 30.58 -11.33
N LEU A 102 -1.32 29.41 -11.36
CA LEU A 102 -1.37 28.46 -10.25
C LEU A 102 -0.44 28.92 -9.14
N SER A 103 -0.94 29.04 -7.93
CA SER A 103 -0.20 29.54 -6.78
C SER A 103 0.02 28.46 -5.73
N PHE A 104 1.24 28.43 -5.20
CA PHE A 104 1.63 27.56 -4.10
C PHE A 104 2.27 28.36 -2.96
N TYR A 105 2.18 27.82 -1.75
CA TYR A 105 2.89 28.34 -0.59
C TYR A 105 3.84 27.27 -0.04
N VAL A 106 5.09 27.66 0.19
CA VAL A 106 6.12 26.80 0.81
C VAL A 106 6.41 27.30 2.21
N ASP A 107 6.35 26.40 3.18
CA ASP A 107 6.83 26.68 4.54
C ASP A 107 8.36 26.55 4.57
N ALA A 108 9.06 27.64 4.32
CA ALA A 108 10.49 27.67 4.01
C ALA A 108 11.38 28.11 5.19
N LYS A 109 10.90 28.05 6.44
CA LYS A 109 11.58 28.59 7.63
C LYS A 109 13.07 28.26 7.79
N LYS A 110 13.58 27.21 7.16
CA LYS A 110 14.99 26.75 7.28
C LYS A 110 15.65 26.37 5.94
N ASN A 111 14.95 26.48 4.81
CA ASN A 111 15.41 25.91 3.55
C ASN A 111 15.68 27.01 2.52
N GLY A 112 16.93 27.17 2.13
CA GLY A 112 17.35 28.16 1.10
C GLY A 112 16.92 27.72 -0.30
N ILE A 113 15.64 27.91 -0.65
CA ILE A 113 15.13 27.69 -2.00
C ILE A 113 15.68 28.79 -2.89
N THR A 114 16.46 28.42 -3.92
CA THR A 114 17.16 29.34 -4.83
C THR A 114 16.48 29.48 -6.18
N ALA A 115 15.82 28.43 -6.65
CA ALA A 115 15.12 28.40 -7.93
C ALA A 115 13.96 27.38 -7.91
N ALA A 116 13.02 27.59 -8.81
CA ALA A 116 11.93 26.64 -9.04
C ALA A 116 11.61 26.53 -10.53
N LYS A 117 11.22 25.34 -10.97
CA LYS A 117 10.77 25.02 -12.34
C LYS A 117 9.62 24.05 -12.28
N TYR A 118 8.73 24.06 -13.27
CA TYR A 118 7.66 23.09 -13.37
C TYR A 118 7.61 22.41 -14.73
N THR A 119 7.04 21.21 -14.76
CA THR A 119 6.80 20.42 -15.97
C THR A 119 5.38 19.87 -15.91
N ILE A 120 4.65 19.97 -17.04
CA ILE A 120 3.31 19.42 -17.18
C ILE A 120 3.33 18.30 -18.21
N ARG A 121 2.71 17.18 -17.87
CA ARG A 121 2.53 16.01 -18.74
C ARG A 121 1.08 15.56 -18.77
N SER A 122 0.72 14.70 -19.73
CA SER A 122 -0.49 13.89 -19.66
C SER A 122 -0.44 12.98 -18.42
N LEU A 123 -1.60 12.53 -17.91
CA LEU A 123 -1.64 11.68 -16.71
C LEU A 123 -0.86 10.37 -16.86
N ASP A 124 -0.87 9.79 -18.06
CA ASP A 124 -0.10 8.59 -18.39
C ASP A 124 1.40 8.86 -18.62
N GLY A 125 1.81 10.14 -18.54
CA GLY A 125 3.21 10.55 -18.70
C GLY A 125 3.75 10.53 -20.14
N THR A 126 2.93 10.12 -21.14
CA THR A 126 3.38 9.97 -22.55
C THR A 126 3.61 11.31 -23.21
N ASP A 127 2.67 12.26 -23.05
CA ASP A 127 2.75 13.56 -23.70
C ASP A 127 3.39 14.62 -22.79
N LEU A 128 4.40 15.31 -23.31
CA LEU A 128 5.00 16.47 -22.68
C LEU A 128 4.26 17.74 -23.13
N ILE A 129 3.49 18.33 -22.22
CA ILE A 129 2.67 19.53 -22.50
C ILE A 129 3.50 20.81 -22.34
N GLU A 130 4.21 20.93 -21.21
CA GLU A 130 5.07 22.08 -20.92
C GLU A 130 6.31 21.63 -20.16
N LYS A 131 7.49 22.10 -20.58
CA LYS A 131 8.79 21.73 -19.99
C LYS A 131 9.50 22.94 -19.42
N ASP A 132 10.04 22.78 -18.20
CA ASP A 132 10.89 23.77 -17.53
C ASP A 132 10.28 25.18 -17.45
N GLY A 133 8.95 25.24 -17.23
CA GLY A 133 8.24 26.48 -17.03
C GLY A 133 8.83 27.31 -15.87
N THR A 134 8.83 28.61 -16.01
CA THR A 134 9.40 29.53 -15.01
C THR A 134 8.44 29.75 -13.86
N VAL A 135 8.97 29.90 -12.65
CA VAL A 135 8.21 30.15 -11.43
C VAL A 135 8.62 31.49 -10.81
N ASP A 136 7.65 32.35 -10.57
CA ASP A 136 7.87 33.57 -9.79
C ASP A 136 7.90 33.23 -8.30
N ILE A 137 9.00 33.60 -7.62
CA ILE A 137 9.19 33.36 -6.19
C ILE A 137 9.12 34.67 -5.44
N ARG A 138 8.20 34.75 -4.45
CA ARG A 138 8.06 35.94 -3.59
C ARG A 138 8.02 35.54 -2.13
N LYS A 139 8.61 36.35 -1.26
CA LYS A 139 8.51 36.13 0.19
C LYS A 139 7.11 36.50 0.66
N GLU A 140 6.48 35.59 1.42
CA GLU A 140 5.17 35.80 2.03
C GLU A 140 5.17 35.31 3.49
N GLY A 141 5.14 36.26 4.42
CA GLY A 141 5.24 35.95 5.86
C GLY A 141 6.57 35.25 6.20
N GLU A 142 6.49 34.07 6.79
CA GLU A 142 7.64 33.25 7.14
C GLU A 142 8.03 32.25 6.02
N GLY A 143 7.25 32.17 4.94
CA GLY A 143 7.45 31.26 3.83
C GLY A 143 7.64 31.95 2.49
N LEU A 144 7.44 31.20 1.42
CA LEU A 144 7.53 31.67 0.05
C LEU A 144 6.23 31.36 -0.70
N GLN A 145 5.77 32.32 -1.49
CA GLN A 145 4.73 32.15 -2.49
C GLN A 145 5.40 31.84 -3.83
N LEU A 146 4.94 30.79 -4.49
CA LEU A 146 5.36 30.40 -5.84
C LEU A 146 4.18 30.63 -6.77
N SER A 147 4.41 31.31 -7.89
CA SER A 147 3.39 31.56 -8.91
C SER A 147 3.83 30.99 -10.25
N LEU A 148 3.04 30.10 -10.81
CA LEU A 148 3.28 29.37 -12.04
C LEU A 148 2.33 29.89 -13.13
N PRO A 149 2.84 30.64 -14.14
CA PRO A 149 2.05 31.03 -15.30
C PRO A 149 1.91 29.85 -16.27
N ILE A 150 0.78 29.15 -16.23
CA ILE A 150 0.54 27.96 -17.05
C ILE A 150 0.11 28.37 -18.46
N GLN A 151 0.75 27.81 -19.49
CA GLN A 151 0.42 28.08 -20.88
C GLN A 151 -0.95 27.56 -21.30
N ASN A 152 -1.47 28.04 -22.43
CA ASN A 152 -2.82 27.72 -22.92
C ASN A 152 -2.92 26.35 -23.60
N LEU A 153 -2.10 25.39 -23.18
CA LEU A 153 -2.10 24.01 -23.67
C LEU A 153 -2.88 23.05 -22.76
N VAL A 154 -3.19 23.47 -21.53
CA VAL A 154 -4.02 22.71 -20.59
C VAL A 154 -5.50 22.97 -20.95
N GLU A 155 -6.18 21.90 -21.36
CA GLU A 155 -7.58 21.93 -21.78
C GLU A 155 -8.52 21.92 -20.57
N GLU A 156 -9.68 22.58 -20.70
CA GLU A 156 -10.71 22.59 -19.67
C GLU A 156 -11.32 21.20 -19.45
N GLY A 157 -11.48 20.79 -18.20
CA GLY A 157 -12.09 19.51 -17.82
C GLY A 157 -11.21 18.27 -18.02
N LYS A 158 -9.97 18.46 -18.49
CA LYS A 158 -8.98 17.38 -18.63
C LYS A 158 -7.92 17.54 -17.56
N GLU A 159 -7.58 16.43 -16.92
CA GLU A 159 -6.54 16.39 -15.89
C GLU A 159 -5.15 16.19 -16.52
N TYR A 160 -4.16 16.87 -15.94
CA TYR A 160 -2.76 16.74 -16.29
C TYR A 160 -1.94 16.57 -15.03
N GLN A 161 -0.74 16.04 -15.17
CA GLN A 161 0.22 15.95 -14.09
C GLN A 161 1.12 17.18 -14.07
N LEU A 162 1.26 17.79 -12.91
CA LEU A 162 2.24 18.84 -12.62
C LEU A 162 3.33 18.28 -11.72
N ARG A 163 4.57 18.41 -12.18
CA ARG A 163 5.76 18.22 -11.37
C ARG A 163 6.42 19.57 -11.13
N LEU A 164 6.57 19.95 -9.86
CA LEU A 164 7.32 21.12 -9.45
C LEU A 164 8.67 20.69 -8.89
N ARG A 165 9.77 21.27 -9.42
CA ARG A 165 11.13 21.06 -8.95
C ARG A 165 11.60 22.30 -8.21
N LEU A 166 12.02 22.17 -6.95
CA LEU A 166 12.62 23.22 -6.14
C LEU A 166 14.10 22.95 -5.95
N GLU A 167 14.94 23.95 -6.18
CA GLU A 167 16.39 23.87 -5.95
C GLU A 167 16.71 24.40 -4.56
N MET A 168 17.37 23.57 -3.74
CA MET A 168 17.73 23.83 -2.36
C MET A 168 19.25 23.66 -2.19
N GLY A 169 20.01 24.72 -2.43
CA GLY A 169 21.47 24.66 -2.48
C GLY A 169 21.94 23.78 -3.64
N GLU A 170 22.67 22.69 -3.34
CA GLU A 170 23.18 21.73 -4.34
C GLU A 170 22.21 20.59 -4.63
N THR A 171 21.07 20.52 -3.95
CA THR A 171 20.07 19.45 -4.09
C THR A 171 18.78 19.97 -4.68
N ALA A 172 18.05 19.11 -5.39
CA ALA A 172 16.71 19.39 -5.88
C ALA A 172 15.70 18.46 -5.22
N VAL A 173 14.49 18.98 -5.00
CA VAL A 173 13.35 18.22 -4.52
C VAL A 173 12.17 18.39 -5.47
N TYR A 174 11.36 17.35 -5.57
CA TYR A 174 10.24 17.27 -6.49
C TYR A 174 8.92 17.17 -5.73
N TYR A 175 7.91 17.86 -6.25
CA TYR A 175 6.52 17.78 -5.77
C TYR A 175 5.61 17.42 -6.93
N TYR A 176 4.58 16.66 -6.65
CA TYR A 176 3.65 16.16 -7.65
C TYR A 176 2.22 16.46 -7.26
N THR A 177 1.43 16.94 -8.22
CA THR A 177 -0.02 17.10 -8.08
C THR A 177 -0.67 17.01 -9.46
N ARG A 178 -1.95 16.72 -9.50
CA ARG A 178 -2.74 16.82 -10.73
C ARG A 178 -3.24 18.25 -10.86
N ILE A 179 -3.39 18.73 -12.08
CA ILE A 179 -4.00 20.03 -12.39
C ILE A 179 -5.24 19.87 -13.27
N LEU A 180 -6.25 20.66 -13.00
CA LEU A 180 -7.51 20.69 -13.71
C LEU A 180 -7.95 22.13 -13.94
N ALA A 181 -8.27 22.50 -15.20
CA ALA A 181 -8.76 23.84 -15.54
C ALA A 181 -10.31 23.92 -15.49
N GLY A 182 -10.86 25.09 -15.22
CA GLY A 182 -12.27 25.41 -15.38
C GLY A 182 -13.20 24.96 -14.22
N LYS A 183 -12.67 24.68 -13.02
CA LYS A 183 -13.46 24.20 -11.87
C LYS A 183 -13.17 24.95 -10.57
N GLU A 184 -12.65 26.17 -10.63
CA GLU A 184 -12.18 26.93 -9.47
C GLU A 184 -13.30 27.14 -8.42
N LYS A 185 -14.44 27.73 -8.84
CA LYS A 185 -15.55 27.99 -7.94
C LYS A 185 -16.13 26.72 -7.29
N MET A 186 -16.27 25.65 -8.08
CA MET A 186 -16.71 24.34 -7.58
C MET A 186 -15.78 23.82 -6.50
N ALA A 187 -14.46 23.87 -6.74
CA ALA A 187 -13.45 23.41 -5.79
C ALA A 187 -13.45 24.21 -4.49
N GLU A 188 -13.52 25.55 -4.58
CA GLU A 188 -13.61 26.42 -3.41
C GLU A 188 -14.82 26.12 -2.54
N ASP A 189 -15.98 25.97 -3.15
CA ASP A 189 -17.24 25.74 -2.46
C ASP A 189 -17.25 24.35 -1.79
N MET A 190 -16.74 23.30 -2.48
CA MET A 190 -16.63 21.95 -1.93
C MET A 190 -15.64 21.89 -0.76
N LEU A 191 -14.46 22.50 -0.91
CA LEU A 191 -13.45 22.56 0.17
C LEU A 191 -13.99 23.32 1.40
N SER A 192 -14.72 24.40 1.16
CA SER A 192 -15.35 25.19 2.24
C SER A 192 -16.43 24.40 2.96
N LEU A 193 -17.27 23.64 2.23
CA LEU A 193 -18.30 22.79 2.83
C LEU A 193 -17.68 21.68 3.69
N GLY A 194 -16.63 20.99 3.22
CA GLY A 194 -15.94 19.96 3.99
C GLY A 194 -15.33 20.51 5.27
N GLU A 195 -14.64 21.67 5.20
CA GLU A 195 -14.11 22.38 6.37
C GLU A 195 -15.22 22.75 7.36
N ASP A 196 -16.30 23.33 6.87
CA ASP A 196 -17.45 23.77 7.68
C ASP A 196 -18.15 22.59 8.35
N PHE A 197 -18.36 21.49 7.62
CA PHE A 197 -18.99 20.29 8.15
C PHE A 197 -18.16 19.71 9.31
N THR A 198 -16.86 19.52 9.09
CA THR A 198 -15.95 19.01 10.13
C THR A 198 -15.98 19.92 11.37
N ARG A 199 -15.81 21.24 11.22
CA ARG A 199 -15.78 22.19 12.36
C ARG A 199 -17.10 22.22 13.12
N LYS A 200 -18.23 22.28 12.41
CA LYS A 200 -19.57 22.32 13.01
C LYS A 200 -19.92 21.01 13.76
N SER A 201 -19.37 19.87 13.35
CA SER A 201 -19.61 18.59 14.01
C SER A 201 -19.19 18.58 15.49
N PHE A 202 -18.28 19.45 15.93
CA PHE A 202 -17.87 19.62 17.32
C PHE A 202 -18.83 20.46 18.17
N SER A 203 -19.84 21.08 17.56
CA SER A 203 -20.84 21.90 18.26
C SER A 203 -22.25 21.42 17.94
N LYS A 204 -22.93 20.76 18.88
CA LYS A 204 -24.30 20.26 18.65
C LYS A 204 -25.28 21.36 18.19
N THR A 205 -25.04 22.60 18.57
CA THR A 205 -25.88 23.74 18.16
C THR A 205 -25.64 24.11 16.70
N GLU A 206 -24.38 24.23 16.27
CA GLU A 206 -24.01 24.57 14.90
C GLU A 206 -24.26 23.41 13.93
N ALA A 207 -24.06 22.19 14.40
CA ALA A 207 -24.29 20.97 13.63
C ALA A 207 -25.76 20.76 13.23
N LYS A 208 -26.74 21.45 13.85
CA LYS A 208 -28.14 21.39 13.41
C LYS A 208 -28.31 21.74 11.94
N SER A 209 -27.46 22.62 11.41
CA SER A 209 -27.46 22.96 9.98
C SER A 209 -26.99 21.79 9.08
N LEU A 210 -26.28 20.80 9.62
CA LEU A 210 -25.77 19.63 8.89
C LEU A 210 -26.87 18.57 8.65
N THR A 211 -27.98 18.61 9.40
CA THR A 211 -29.06 17.60 9.28
C THR A 211 -29.66 17.56 7.87
N THR A 212 -29.54 18.64 7.10
CA THR A 212 -30.02 18.68 5.70
C THR A 212 -29.19 17.85 4.74
N TYR A 213 -28.04 17.37 5.18
CA TYR A 213 -27.13 16.52 4.41
C TYR A 213 -27.17 15.04 4.83
N LEU A 214 -27.78 14.73 5.98
CA LEU A 214 -27.75 13.38 6.56
C LEU A 214 -28.91 12.53 6.05
N GLU A 215 -28.64 11.25 5.87
CA GLU A 215 -29.58 10.19 5.50
C GLU A 215 -29.62 9.11 6.59
N SER A 216 -29.77 9.54 7.86
CA SER A 216 -29.66 8.64 9.03
C SER A 216 -30.59 7.44 8.94
N ASP A 217 -30.08 6.24 9.22
CA ASP A 217 -30.79 4.98 9.26
C ASP A 217 -30.71 4.38 10.67
N ASP A 218 -31.87 4.12 11.27
CA ASP A 218 -31.97 3.57 12.63
C ASP A 218 -31.49 2.12 12.74
N THR A 219 -31.24 1.43 11.60
CA THR A 219 -30.73 0.07 11.57
C THR A 219 -29.21 -0.02 11.69
N MET A 220 -28.50 1.11 11.54
CA MET A 220 -27.03 1.19 11.63
C MET A 220 -26.55 1.06 13.08
N ASP A 221 -25.33 0.50 13.25
CA ASP A 221 -24.65 0.47 14.55
C ASP A 221 -24.25 1.88 14.97
N ASN A 222 -25.07 2.46 15.86
CA ASN A 222 -24.87 3.83 16.36
C ASN A 222 -24.00 3.89 17.63
N GLN A 223 -23.23 2.87 17.96
CA GLN A 223 -22.36 2.83 19.14
C GLN A 223 -20.86 2.92 18.83
N ASP A 224 -20.48 2.84 17.55
CA ASP A 224 -19.09 2.86 17.13
C ASP A 224 -18.71 4.24 16.56
N LEU A 225 -17.73 4.90 17.19
CA LEU A 225 -17.15 6.16 16.69
C LEU A 225 -15.91 5.93 15.83
N SER A 226 -15.42 4.69 15.69
CA SER A 226 -14.29 4.38 14.82
C SER A 226 -14.63 4.57 13.35
N HIS A 227 -15.90 4.36 13.00
CA HIS A 227 -16.43 4.53 11.64
C HIS A 227 -17.80 5.17 11.67
N VAL A 228 -17.92 6.37 11.11
CA VAL A 228 -19.17 7.15 11.03
C VAL A 228 -19.39 7.55 9.58
N ASN A 229 -20.58 7.33 9.04
CA ASN A 229 -20.90 7.59 7.64
C ASN A 229 -22.18 8.41 7.46
N LEU A 230 -22.62 8.62 6.21
CA LEU A 230 -23.80 9.41 5.85
C LEU A 230 -25.10 8.92 6.53
N HIS A 231 -25.21 7.61 6.80
CA HIS A 231 -26.37 6.96 7.42
C HIS A 231 -26.31 6.93 8.94
N SER A 232 -25.20 7.37 9.52
CA SER A 232 -25.04 7.44 10.98
C SER A 232 -25.96 8.47 11.61
N SER A 233 -26.29 8.26 12.90
CA SER A 233 -27.13 9.18 13.64
C SER A 233 -26.49 10.55 13.82
N PHE A 234 -27.32 11.59 13.96
CA PHE A 234 -26.85 12.94 14.31
C PHE A 234 -25.96 12.94 15.56
N GLN A 235 -26.26 12.06 16.55
CA GLN A 235 -25.46 11.95 17.76
C GLN A 235 -24.05 11.45 17.46
N GLN A 236 -23.87 10.43 16.60
CA GLN A 236 -22.55 9.96 16.17
C GLN A 236 -21.81 11.02 15.36
N ILE A 237 -22.47 11.66 14.41
CA ILE A 237 -21.89 12.74 13.61
C ILE A 237 -21.31 13.84 14.52
N THR A 238 -22.01 14.14 15.65
CA THR A 238 -21.62 15.16 16.63
C THR A 238 -20.88 14.59 17.86
N TRP A 239 -20.21 13.46 17.70
CA TRP A 239 -19.32 12.84 18.70
C TRP A 239 -20.02 12.37 20.00
N GLY A 240 -21.32 12.10 19.97
CA GLY A 240 -22.04 11.64 21.14
C GLY A 240 -21.98 12.60 22.32
N ASP A 241 -21.82 12.04 23.52
CA ASP A 241 -21.64 12.79 24.76
C ASP A 241 -20.19 12.76 25.26
N THR A 242 -19.22 12.57 24.34
CA THR A 242 -17.79 12.42 24.68
C THR A 242 -17.11 13.73 25.08
N GLY A 243 -17.72 14.90 24.79
CA GLY A 243 -17.06 16.20 24.97
C GLY A 243 -15.87 16.40 24.01
N MET A 244 -15.90 15.73 22.85
CA MET A 244 -14.85 15.81 21.81
C MET A 244 -14.64 17.25 21.36
N SER A 245 -13.40 17.64 21.19
CA SER A 245 -12.99 18.97 20.70
C SER A 245 -11.87 18.82 19.66
N LEU A 246 -11.81 19.75 18.71
CA LEU A 246 -10.75 19.84 17.74
C LEU A 246 -9.40 20.15 18.42
N ASP A 247 -8.33 19.46 18.02
CA ASP A 247 -6.98 19.63 18.55
C ASP A 247 -6.00 20.06 17.44
N GLY A 248 -5.97 21.36 17.18
CA GLY A 248 -5.20 21.98 16.09
C GLY A 248 -6.03 22.34 14.86
N GLU A 249 -5.36 22.76 13.79
CA GLU A 249 -6.02 23.13 12.53
C GLU A 249 -6.13 21.91 11.60
N PRO A 250 -7.28 21.70 10.94
CA PRO A 250 -7.45 20.58 10.01
C PRO A 250 -6.69 20.82 8.70
N GLU A 251 -6.16 19.76 8.13
CA GLU A 251 -5.62 19.72 6.76
C GLU A 251 -6.72 19.32 5.78
N ILE A 252 -6.89 20.11 4.72
CA ILE A 252 -7.99 19.94 3.78
C ILE A 252 -7.44 19.77 2.37
N SER A 253 -7.88 18.72 1.70
CA SER A 253 -7.41 18.33 0.37
C SER A 253 -8.58 18.05 -0.59
N LEU A 254 -8.46 18.55 -1.81
CA LEU A 254 -9.29 18.12 -2.94
C LEU A 254 -8.64 16.88 -3.55
N LYS A 255 -9.26 15.73 -3.35
CA LYS A 255 -8.67 14.45 -3.78
C LYS A 255 -9.02 14.09 -5.21
N GLU A 256 -10.27 14.26 -5.60
CA GLU A 256 -10.78 13.90 -6.92
C GLU A 256 -11.78 14.92 -7.41
N VAL A 257 -11.76 15.16 -8.72
CA VAL A 257 -12.78 15.95 -9.43
C VAL A 257 -13.15 15.22 -10.71
N ASN A 258 -14.42 14.95 -10.92
CA ASN A 258 -14.89 14.33 -12.16
C ASN A 258 -16.25 14.93 -12.57
N GLY A 259 -16.25 15.71 -13.64
CA GLY A 259 -17.44 16.44 -14.08
C GLY A 259 -17.93 17.43 -13.02
N ILE A 260 -19.10 17.13 -12.43
CA ILE A 260 -19.71 17.90 -11.33
C ILE A 260 -19.54 17.24 -9.96
N MET A 261 -18.87 16.07 -9.93
CA MET A 261 -18.57 15.37 -8.69
C MET A 261 -17.18 15.73 -8.20
N GLY A 262 -17.01 15.79 -6.88
CA GLY A 262 -15.70 15.96 -6.26
C GLY A 262 -15.61 15.24 -4.91
N MET A 263 -14.40 14.95 -4.51
CA MET A 263 -14.10 14.35 -3.21
C MET A 263 -13.13 15.24 -2.44
N VAL A 264 -13.56 15.65 -1.25
CA VAL A 264 -12.77 16.42 -0.28
C VAL A 264 -12.41 15.53 0.89
N GLN A 265 -11.15 15.56 1.29
CA GLN A 265 -10.64 14.91 2.49
C GLN A 265 -10.24 15.96 3.52
N VAL A 266 -10.65 15.75 4.77
CA VAL A 266 -10.26 16.58 5.91
C VAL A 266 -9.60 15.69 6.95
N ARG A 267 -8.32 15.94 7.26
CA ARG A 267 -7.56 15.26 8.30
C ARG A 267 -7.35 16.17 9.49
N TYR A 268 -7.57 15.66 10.70
CA TYR A 268 -7.44 16.45 11.90
C TYR A 268 -7.26 15.60 13.16
N ALA A 269 -6.63 16.18 14.18
CA ALA A 269 -6.62 15.60 15.52
C ALA A 269 -7.83 16.09 16.31
N SER A 270 -8.35 15.23 17.18
CA SER A 270 -9.35 15.60 18.19
C SER A 270 -8.99 15.02 19.56
N LYS A 271 -9.59 15.57 20.62
CA LYS A 271 -9.37 15.11 21.98
C LYS A 271 -10.64 15.16 22.81
N ALA A 272 -10.75 14.23 23.75
CA ALA A 272 -11.80 14.20 24.76
C ALA A 272 -11.23 13.80 26.10
N THR A 273 -11.87 14.19 27.21
CA THR A 273 -11.48 13.80 28.56
C THR A 273 -12.57 12.91 29.15
N ASP A 274 -12.18 11.72 29.64
CA ASP A 274 -13.12 10.81 30.28
C ASP A 274 -13.51 11.26 31.70
N SER A 275 -14.43 10.53 32.33
CA SER A 275 -14.90 10.80 33.70
C SER A 275 -13.81 10.70 34.79
N ASP A 276 -12.73 9.96 34.48
CA ASP A 276 -11.59 9.75 35.38
C ASP A 276 -10.50 10.83 35.17
N GLY A 277 -10.71 11.77 34.25
CA GLY A 277 -9.80 12.88 33.93
C GLY A 277 -8.69 12.50 32.94
N ASN A 278 -8.73 11.33 32.31
CA ASN A 278 -7.76 10.93 31.31
C ASN A 278 -8.08 11.58 29.97
N THR A 279 -7.06 12.05 29.27
CA THR A 279 -7.22 12.63 27.93
C THR A 279 -6.99 11.58 26.87
N HIS A 280 -8.00 11.41 26.02
CA HIS A 280 -7.97 10.56 24.84
C HIS A 280 -7.77 11.45 23.62
N ARG A 281 -6.80 11.13 22.76
CA ARG A 281 -6.53 11.84 21.51
C ARG A 281 -6.80 10.92 20.34
N PHE A 282 -7.37 11.48 19.27
CA PHE A 282 -7.75 10.75 18.08
C PHE A 282 -7.14 11.40 16.85
N PHE A 283 -6.75 10.59 15.91
CA PHE A 283 -6.53 10.97 14.53
C PHE A 283 -7.79 10.67 13.73
N ASN A 284 -8.27 11.64 12.96
CA ASN A 284 -9.50 11.50 12.19
C ASN A 284 -9.26 11.85 10.72
N GLU A 285 -9.95 11.11 9.87
CA GLU A 285 -10.01 11.35 8.45
C GLU A 285 -11.47 11.35 7.99
N ASP A 286 -11.95 12.50 7.56
CA ASP A 286 -13.28 12.68 6.99
C ASP A 286 -13.18 12.76 5.48
N ASN A 287 -13.91 11.92 4.75
CA ASN A 287 -14.00 11.92 3.30
C ASN A 287 -15.43 12.33 2.89
N TYR A 288 -15.53 13.38 2.09
CA TYR A 288 -16.78 13.95 1.61
C TYR A 288 -16.88 13.80 0.10
N VAL A 289 -17.86 13.04 -0.39
CA VAL A 289 -18.21 12.98 -1.80
C VAL A 289 -19.35 13.94 -2.08
N MET A 290 -19.14 14.88 -2.97
CA MET A 290 -20.06 15.98 -3.23
C MET A 290 -20.40 16.07 -4.71
N ARG A 291 -21.66 16.43 -4.99
CA ARG A 291 -22.13 16.82 -6.31
C ARG A 291 -22.43 18.31 -6.32
N TYR A 292 -21.79 19.02 -7.23
CA TYR A 292 -21.96 20.44 -7.42
C TYR A 292 -23.11 20.75 -8.39
N ASP A 293 -24.04 21.55 -7.93
CA ASP A 293 -25.05 22.19 -8.75
C ASP A 293 -24.91 23.71 -8.58
N SER A 294 -25.26 24.47 -9.59
CA SER A 294 -25.17 25.94 -9.53
C SER A 294 -25.96 26.57 -8.38
N GLN A 295 -26.95 25.87 -7.81
CA GLN A 295 -27.81 26.35 -6.73
C GLN A 295 -27.42 25.81 -5.36
N ARG A 296 -26.87 24.60 -5.26
CA ARG A 296 -26.44 23.98 -4.00
C ARG A 296 -25.45 22.83 -4.23
N ILE A 297 -24.71 22.49 -3.18
CA ILE A 297 -23.92 21.27 -3.13
C ILE A 297 -24.72 20.16 -2.45
N TYR A 298 -24.72 18.98 -3.03
CA TYR A 298 -25.30 17.78 -2.42
C TYR A 298 -24.17 16.93 -1.85
N LEU A 299 -24.28 16.51 -0.60
CA LEU A 299 -23.42 15.50 -0.01
C LEU A 299 -23.93 14.12 -0.46
N MET A 300 -23.16 13.43 -1.27
CA MET A 300 -23.54 12.14 -1.86
C MET A 300 -23.04 10.99 -1.02
N ASP A 301 -21.95 11.19 -0.30
CA ASP A 301 -21.38 10.22 0.62
C ASP A 301 -20.51 10.93 1.67
N PHE A 302 -20.41 10.34 2.84
CA PHE A 302 -19.58 10.80 3.95
C PHE A 302 -19.04 9.60 4.69
N ASP A 303 -17.72 9.59 4.92
CA ASP A 303 -17.03 8.53 5.67
C ASP A 303 -16.03 9.19 6.62
N ARG A 304 -16.21 8.97 7.92
CA ARG A 304 -15.25 9.37 8.96
C ARG A 304 -14.64 8.14 9.58
N ARG A 305 -13.32 8.09 9.59
CA ARG A 305 -12.53 7.10 10.31
C ARG A 305 -11.79 7.75 11.44
N SER A 306 -11.89 7.16 12.63
CA SER A 306 -11.25 7.67 13.84
C SER A 306 -10.40 6.59 14.48
N THR A 307 -9.12 6.89 14.68
CA THR A 307 -8.14 6.03 15.34
C THR A 307 -7.65 6.72 16.60
N GLU A 308 -7.80 6.06 17.73
CA GLU A 308 -7.27 6.60 18.99
C GLU A 308 -5.75 6.46 19.04
N ILE A 309 -5.05 7.57 19.32
CA ILE A 309 -3.60 7.60 19.42
C ILE A 309 -3.20 6.91 20.72
N PHE A 310 -2.38 5.86 20.59
CA PHE A 310 -1.86 5.13 21.74
C PHE A 310 -0.59 5.81 22.26
N ASP A 311 -0.67 6.36 23.47
CA ASP A 311 0.38 7.17 24.09
C ASP A 311 1.15 6.44 25.22
N GLY A 312 0.72 5.21 25.56
CA GLY A 312 1.34 4.42 26.62
C GLY A 312 1.16 4.98 28.05
N GLN A 313 0.20 5.90 28.26
CA GLN A 313 -0.09 6.44 29.59
C GLN A 313 -0.60 5.36 30.56
N ALA A 314 -0.50 5.63 31.87
CA ALA A 314 -0.77 4.65 32.93
C ALA A 314 -2.20 4.05 32.88
N PHE A 315 -3.20 4.84 32.51
CA PHE A 315 -4.59 4.37 32.42
C PHE A 315 -4.83 3.33 31.33
N ARG A 316 -3.90 3.22 30.35
CA ARG A 316 -3.94 2.20 29.29
C ARG A 316 -3.67 0.78 29.81
N PHE A 317 -3.16 0.65 31.02
CA PHE A 317 -2.78 -0.63 31.62
C PHE A 317 -3.74 -0.98 32.76
N LYS A 318 -4.80 -1.68 32.44
CA LYS A 318 -5.87 -2.02 33.39
C LYS A 318 -6.30 -3.49 33.22
N ASP A 319 -6.66 -4.16 34.34
CA ASP A 319 -7.23 -5.52 34.34
C ASP A 319 -6.38 -6.56 33.60
N LYS A 320 -5.04 -6.47 33.73
CA LYS A 320 -4.06 -7.31 33.00
C LYS A 320 -4.14 -7.20 31.49
N LYS A 321 -4.61 -6.06 30.98
CA LYS A 321 -4.71 -5.75 29.55
C LYS A 321 -4.03 -4.44 29.24
N ILE A 322 -3.61 -4.32 27.99
CA ILE A 322 -3.21 -3.06 27.37
C ILE A 322 -4.41 -2.58 26.55
N LEU A 323 -4.95 -1.42 26.90
CA LEU A 323 -6.05 -0.79 26.20
C LEU A 323 -5.49 0.00 25.01
N LEU A 324 -5.68 -0.51 23.82
CA LEU A 324 -5.22 0.15 22.57
C LEU A 324 -6.17 1.28 22.15
N GLY A 325 -7.41 1.27 22.68
CA GLY A 325 -8.42 2.25 22.36
C GLY A 325 -9.17 1.92 21.05
N VAL A 326 -9.75 2.94 20.46
CA VAL A 326 -10.55 2.86 19.22
C VAL A 326 -9.63 2.67 18.02
N ASP A 327 -9.97 1.73 17.12
CA ASP A 327 -9.27 1.49 15.85
C ASP A 327 -10.12 0.65 14.89
N GLN A 328 -9.58 0.42 13.67
CA GLN A 328 -10.07 -0.62 12.76
C GLN A 328 -9.30 -1.93 13.01
N THR A 329 -9.96 -3.07 12.86
CA THR A 329 -9.34 -4.38 13.15
C THR A 329 -8.18 -4.68 12.20
N GLU A 330 -8.32 -4.30 10.94
CA GLU A 330 -7.38 -4.55 9.86
C GLU A 330 -6.05 -3.82 10.04
N ASP A 331 -6.05 -2.72 10.80
CA ASP A 331 -4.87 -1.86 10.97
C ASP A 331 -3.93 -2.32 12.10
N ILE A 332 -4.35 -3.33 12.91
CA ILE A 332 -3.57 -3.83 14.04
C ILE A 332 -2.91 -5.16 13.67
N GLN A 333 -1.63 -5.13 13.35
CA GLN A 333 -0.84 -6.35 13.21
C GLN A 333 -0.41 -6.85 14.59
N LEU A 334 -0.34 -8.18 14.75
CA LEU A 334 0.10 -8.83 15.98
C LEU A 334 0.96 -10.04 15.63
N ALA A 335 2.17 -10.09 16.19
CA ALA A 335 3.07 -11.24 16.09
C ALA A 335 3.70 -11.54 17.45
N TYR A 336 4.02 -12.80 17.71
CA TYR A 336 4.59 -13.24 18.98
C TYR A 336 5.73 -14.23 18.76
N SER A 337 6.64 -14.28 19.75
CA SER A 337 7.75 -15.23 19.75
C SER A 337 7.26 -16.67 19.95
N ASP A 338 8.03 -17.68 19.48
CA ASP A 338 7.68 -19.10 19.65
C ASP A 338 7.38 -19.45 21.12
N THR A 339 8.14 -18.88 22.06
CA THR A 339 7.95 -19.08 23.49
C THR A 339 6.79 -18.27 24.08
N LYS A 340 6.13 -17.42 23.27
CA LYS A 340 5.08 -16.48 23.73
C LYS A 340 5.52 -15.56 24.90
N SER A 341 6.85 -15.38 25.07
CA SER A 341 7.43 -14.49 26.10
C SER A 341 7.48 -13.04 25.66
N PHE A 342 7.35 -12.80 24.36
CA PHE A 342 7.32 -11.48 23.73
C PHE A 342 6.29 -11.45 22.61
N TYR A 343 5.68 -10.29 22.43
CA TYR A 343 4.91 -10.00 21.24
C TYR A 343 5.13 -8.56 20.77
N ALA A 344 4.95 -8.35 19.48
CA ALA A 344 4.94 -7.03 18.86
C ALA A 344 3.59 -6.77 18.23
N PHE A 345 3.18 -5.50 18.20
CA PHE A 345 1.94 -5.07 17.55
C PHE A 345 2.10 -3.68 16.93
N SER A 346 1.40 -3.45 15.82
CA SER A 346 1.26 -2.11 15.25
C SER A 346 0.03 -1.42 15.81
N LYS A 347 0.11 -0.11 16.03
CA LYS A 347 -1.03 0.73 16.38
C LYS A 347 -0.85 2.10 15.75
N GLY A 348 -1.75 2.46 14.83
CA GLY A 348 -1.53 3.60 13.96
C GLY A 348 -0.20 3.42 13.20
N ASN A 349 0.60 4.49 13.11
CA ASN A 349 1.92 4.46 12.47
C ASN A 349 3.08 4.17 13.42
N ALA A 350 2.84 3.36 14.45
CA ALA A 350 3.85 3.00 15.43
C ALA A 350 3.90 1.50 15.66
N LEU A 351 5.10 1.00 15.96
CA LEU A 351 5.37 -0.38 16.31
C LEU A 351 5.76 -0.48 17.78
N TYR A 352 5.12 -1.39 18.48
CA TYR A 352 5.33 -1.66 19.91
C TYR A 352 5.74 -3.11 20.15
N ARG A 353 6.50 -3.33 21.21
CA ARG A 353 6.86 -4.66 21.71
C ARG A 353 6.61 -4.73 23.20
N LEU A 354 5.99 -5.82 23.65
CA LEU A 354 5.83 -6.15 25.07
C LEU A 354 6.57 -7.45 25.40
N GLY A 355 7.29 -7.45 26.53
CA GLY A 355 7.90 -8.64 27.10
C GLY A 355 7.25 -9.05 28.42
N SER A 356 7.61 -10.24 28.90
CA SER A 356 7.18 -10.75 30.21
C SER A 356 7.72 -9.91 31.39
N GLU A 357 8.75 -9.11 31.18
CA GLU A 357 9.31 -8.11 32.10
C GLU A 357 8.42 -6.87 32.25
N ARG A 358 7.31 -6.79 31.54
CA ARG A 358 6.34 -5.66 31.57
C ARG A 358 6.90 -4.33 31.06
N ASN A 359 7.92 -4.39 30.23
CA ASN A 359 8.41 -3.23 29.50
C ASN A 359 7.71 -3.14 28.16
N LEU A 360 6.93 -2.09 27.96
CA LEU A 360 6.38 -1.74 26.66
C LEU A 360 7.37 -0.83 25.95
N THR A 361 7.95 -1.31 24.86
CA THR A 361 8.87 -0.52 24.05
C THR A 361 8.17 -0.06 22.79
N ARG A 362 8.12 1.26 22.53
CA ARG A 362 7.73 1.82 21.24
C ARG A 362 8.93 1.75 20.31
N ILE A 363 9.04 0.67 19.53
CA ILE A 363 10.20 0.38 18.69
C ILE A 363 10.38 1.41 17.59
N PHE A 364 9.29 1.79 16.92
CA PHE A 364 9.33 2.65 15.76
C PHE A 364 8.12 3.57 15.67
N THR A 365 8.36 4.82 15.27
CA THR A 365 7.35 5.79 14.83
C THR A 365 8.05 6.97 14.15
N TYR A 366 7.39 7.62 13.21
CA TYR A 366 7.82 8.92 12.69
C TYR A 366 7.34 10.10 13.55
N LEU A 367 6.42 9.88 14.48
CA LEU A 367 5.99 10.91 15.45
C LEU A 367 7.10 11.22 16.47
N THR A 368 7.21 12.49 16.86
CA THR A 368 8.04 12.91 17.99
C THR A 368 7.20 13.60 19.04
N GLU A 369 7.74 13.75 20.26
CA GLU A 369 7.09 14.51 21.33
C GLU A 369 6.90 15.99 20.95
N GLU A 370 7.81 16.55 20.16
CA GLU A 370 7.78 17.96 19.72
C GLU A 370 6.91 18.16 18.45
N ASN A 371 6.76 17.14 17.61
CA ASN A 371 6.04 17.16 16.35
C ASN A 371 4.86 16.21 16.35
N ASN A 372 3.95 16.32 17.31
CA ASN A 372 2.64 15.67 17.28
C ASN A 372 1.70 16.27 16.22
N HIS A 373 2.26 16.78 15.11
CA HIS A 373 1.54 17.29 13.98
C HIS A 373 1.35 16.19 12.94
N PHE A 374 0.31 16.29 12.13
CA PHE A 374 0.04 15.47 10.95
C PHE A 374 1.25 15.18 10.07
N ARG A 375 2.27 16.03 10.11
CA ARG A 375 3.54 15.83 9.43
C ARG A 375 4.21 14.50 9.72
N GLY A 376 4.21 14.09 10.98
CA GLY A 376 4.80 12.82 11.40
C GLY A 376 3.88 11.63 11.15
N ASP A 377 2.60 11.91 10.97
CA ASP A 377 1.54 10.92 10.84
C ASP A 377 1.02 10.80 9.41
N PHE A 378 1.83 11.23 8.44
CA PHE A 378 1.50 11.03 7.04
C PHE A 378 1.41 9.54 6.74
N LEU A 379 0.20 9.09 6.40
CA LEU A 379 -0.19 7.69 6.32
C LEU A 379 0.29 6.96 5.05
N ASP A 380 1.17 7.56 4.24
CA ASP A 380 1.70 6.94 3.02
C ASP A 380 2.86 5.98 3.28
N HIS A 381 2.99 5.50 4.52
CA HIS A 381 3.86 4.39 4.86
C HIS A 381 3.10 3.30 5.60
N GLY A 382 3.63 2.09 5.53
CA GLY A 382 3.17 0.94 6.28
C GLY A 382 4.30 0.34 7.11
N ILE A 383 3.92 -0.41 8.14
CA ILE A 383 4.83 -1.21 8.95
C ILE A 383 4.43 -2.67 8.78
N ARG A 384 5.40 -3.59 8.61
CA ARG A 384 5.16 -5.03 8.58
C ARG A 384 6.07 -5.74 9.55
N ILE A 385 5.50 -6.46 10.50
CA ILE A 385 6.26 -7.28 11.45
C ILE A 385 6.69 -8.55 10.71
N MET A 386 8.01 -8.82 10.66
CA MET A 386 8.56 -9.99 10.01
C MET A 386 8.77 -11.15 10.97
N ASP A 387 9.32 -10.86 12.15
CA ASP A 387 9.61 -11.88 13.16
C ASP A 387 9.73 -11.25 14.56
N VAL A 388 9.30 -12.01 15.58
CA VAL A 388 9.52 -11.69 17.00
C VAL A 388 10.32 -12.82 17.62
N LYS A 389 11.59 -12.55 17.95
CA LYS A 389 12.52 -13.58 18.42
C LYS A 389 12.34 -13.87 19.92
N ASN A 390 12.78 -15.07 20.33
CA ASN A 390 12.68 -15.50 21.73
C ASN A 390 13.54 -14.68 22.72
N ASN A 391 14.50 -13.90 22.23
CA ASN A 391 15.27 -12.93 23.03
C ASN A 391 14.64 -11.54 23.08
N GLY A 392 13.49 -11.34 22.40
CA GLY A 392 12.76 -10.09 22.35
C GLY A 392 13.20 -9.13 21.24
N ASP A 393 14.12 -9.54 20.37
CA ASP A 393 14.40 -8.79 19.15
C ASP A 393 13.22 -8.86 18.18
N VAL A 394 13.05 -7.81 17.36
CA VAL A 394 11.96 -7.74 16.38
C VAL A 394 12.51 -7.31 15.04
N ASP A 395 12.28 -8.13 14.01
CA ASP A 395 12.56 -7.78 12.62
C ASP A 395 11.29 -7.21 11.98
N PHE A 396 11.41 -6.07 11.30
CA PHE A 396 10.27 -5.40 10.70
C PHE A 396 10.65 -4.57 9.46
N LEU A 397 9.67 -4.32 8.62
CA LEU A 397 9.78 -3.45 7.45
C LEU A 397 9.00 -2.15 7.69
N VAL A 398 9.54 -1.07 7.14
CA VAL A 398 8.81 0.16 6.90
C VAL A 398 8.81 0.39 5.38
N TYR A 399 7.64 0.56 4.78
CA TYR A 399 7.50 0.66 3.33
C TYR A 399 6.58 1.82 2.93
N GLY A 400 6.78 2.36 1.73
CA GLY A 400 6.10 3.56 1.26
C GLY A 400 6.98 4.81 1.36
N TYR A 401 6.37 5.96 1.60
CA TYR A 401 7.07 7.24 1.73
C TYR A 401 7.79 7.35 3.08
N ILE A 402 9.08 7.72 3.03
CA ILE A 402 9.90 7.88 4.23
C ILE A 402 9.89 9.35 4.64
N SER A 403 9.18 9.65 5.72
CA SER A 403 8.93 11.03 6.16
C SER A 403 10.03 11.63 7.04
N ARG A 404 10.99 10.80 7.50
CA ARG A 404 12.09 11.22 8.40
C ARG A 404 13.31 10.31 8.27
N GLY A 405 14.43 10.79 8.79
CA GLY A 405 15.66 10.02 8.89
C GLY A 405 16.58 10.19 7.69
N SER A 406 17.47 9.21 7.50
CA SER A 406 18.50 9.24 6.44
C SER A 406 17.90 9.17 5.03
N HIS A 407 16.74 8.56 4.89
CA HIS A 407 16.05 8.36 3.61
C HIS A 407 14.80 9.24 3.47
N GLU A 408 14.70 10.32 4.27
CA GLU A 408 13.60 11.28 4.13
C GLU A 408 13.44 11.75 2.68
N GLY A 409 12.19 11.73 2.17
CA GLY A 409 11.88 12.14 0.80
C GLY A 409 12.06 11.06 -0.27
N TYR A 410 12.40 9.84 0.13
CA TYR A 410 12.38 8.67 -0.76
C TYR A 410 11.13 7.83 -0.52
N THR A 411 10.75 7.04 -1.51
CA THR A 411 9.86 5.91 -1.38
C THR A 411 10.65 4.61 -1.43
N GLY A 412 10.14 3.55 -0.82
CA GLY A 412 10.80 2.25 -0.87
C GLY A 412 10.51 1.37 0.33
N ILE A 413 11.40 0.43 0.58
CA ILE A 413 11.32 -0.52 1.69
C ILE A 413 12.59 -0.42 2.52
N VAL A 414 12.44 -0.19 3.83
CA VAL A 414 13.54 -0.22 4.79
C VAL A 414 13.37 -1.43 5.69
N PHE A 415 14.39 -2.25 5.80
CA PHE A 415 14.41 -3.39 6.71
C PHE A 415 15.15 -3.03 7.99
N TYR A 416 14.47 -3.16 9.11
CA TYR A 416 14.97 -2.86 10.44
C TYR A 416 14.97 -4.09 11.35
N THR A 417 15.94 -4.12 12.27
CA THR A 417 15.95 -5.02 13.42
C THR A 417 15.99 -4.19 14.70
N TYR A 418 15.03 -4.38 15.59
CA TYR A 418 15.10 -3.91 16.96
C TYR A 418 15.92 -4.89 17.79
N ASN A 419 17.00 -4.41 18.40
CA ASN A 419 17.83 -5.16 19.35
C ASN A 419 17.35 -4.88 20.78
N SER A 420 16.77 -5.89 21.39
CA SER A 420 16.19 -5.78 22.75
C SER A 420 17.24 -5.57 23.84
N SER A 421 18.43 -6.16 23.71
CA SER A 421 19.49 -6.07 24.71
C SER A 421 20.18 -4.70 24.75
N GLU A 422 20.26 -4.03 23.61
CA GLU A 422 20.88 -2.71 23.47
C GLU A 422 19.86 -1.58 23.42
N ASN A 423 18.55 -1.89 23.38
CA ASN A 423 17.46 -0.95 23.15
C ASN A 423 17.71 -0.03 21.95
N THR A 424 18.12 -0.63 20.82
CA THR A 424 18.48 0.08 19.58
C THR A 424 17.72 -0.47 18.38
N VAL A 425 17.47 0.38 17.40
CA VAL A 425 16.98 -0.03 16.07
C VAL A 425 18.12 0.03 15.08
N VAL A 426 18.36 -1.06 14.39
CA VAL A 426 19.40 -1.19 13.37
C VAL A 426 18.75 -1.26 12.00
N GLU A 427 19.17 -0.40 11.09
CA GLU A 427 18.81 -0.48 9.68
C GLU A 427 19.70 -1.52 9.00
N ASN A 428 19.07 -2.58 8.46
CA ASN A 428 19.78 -3.64 7.76
C ASN A 428 20.08 -3.24 6.31
N PHE A 429 19.07 -2.74 5.60
CA PHE A 429 19.21 -2.19 4.25
C PHE A 429 18.02 -1.30 3.87
N PHE A 430 18.20 -0.53 2.80
CA PHE A 430 17.19 0.27 2.14
C PHE A 430 17.08 -0.11 0.66
N LEU A 431 15.85 -0.32 0.19
CA LEU A 431 15.49 -0.50 -1.22
C LEU A 431 14.74 0.75 -1.68
N PRO A 432 15.38 1.68 -2.42
CA PRO A 432 14.68 2.78 -3.04
C PRO A 432 13.82 2.25 -4.20
N LEU A 433 12.51 2.48 -4.14
CA LEU A 433 11.53 2.07 -5.12
C LEU A 433 10.63 3.26 -5.46
N SER A 434 9.97 3.22 -6.60
CA SER A 434 9.17 4.37 -7.07
C SER A 434 7.67 4.23 -6.80
N GLU A 435 7.23 3.07 -6.35
CA GLU A 435 5.83 2.72 -6.10
C GLU A 435 5.29 3.42 -4.86
N ASN A 436 3.97 3.64 -4.87
CA ASN A 436 3.24 4.11 -3.70
C ASN A 436 3.07 2.98 -2.65
N LYS A 437 2.59 3.35 -1.46
CA LYS A 437 2.37 2.40 -0.35
C LYS A 437 1.54 1.18 -0.77
N ALA A 438 0.43 1.39 -1.50
CA ALA A 438 -0.50 0.31 -1.85
C ALA A 438 0.13 -0.70 -2.82
N GLU A 439 0.90 -0.23 -3.80
CA GLU A 439 1.63 -1.10 -4.72
C GLU A 439 2.74 -1.90 -4.02
N LEU A 440 3.46 -1.27 -3.11
CA LEU A 440 4.47 -1.98 -2.29
C LEU A 440 3.82 -2.99 -1.36
N GLU A 441 2.68 -2.66 -0.76
CA GLU A 441 1.92 -3.58 0.09
C GLU A 441 1.47 -4.81 -0.68
N GLU A 442 0.98 -4.64 -1.90
CA GLU A 442 0.62 -5.75 -2.78
C GLU A 442 1.83 -6.64 -3.12
N SER A 443 2.97 -6.04 -3.42
CA SER A 443 4.22 -6.77 -3.65
C SER A 443 4.63 -7.59 -2.42
N LEU A 444 4.58 -6.99 -1.22
CA LEU A 444 4.88 -7.66 0.04
C LEU A 444 3.87 -8.76 0.38
N ASN A 445 2.59 -8.59 0.04
CA ASN A 445 1.56 -9.62 0.24
C ASN A 445 1.76 -10.83 -0.67
N ARG A 446 2.34 -10.62 -1.85
CA ARG A 446 2.69 -11.71 -2.78
C ARG A 446 3.83 -12.57 -2.25
N LEU A 447 4.92 -11.95 -1.88
CA LEU A 447 6.03 -12.61 -1.21
C LEU A 447 6.89 -11.59 -0.47
N VAL A 448 7.04 -11.80 0.81
CA VAL A 448 8.17 -11.31 1.59
C VAL A 448 8.55 -12.38 2.60
N TYR A 449 9.82 -12.74 2.65
CA TYR A 449 10.31 -13.76 3.58
C TYR A 449 11.77 -13.54 3.93
N GLN A 450 12.11 -13.73 5.20
CA GLN A 450 13.49 -13.73 5.66
C GLN A 450 13.91 -15.14 6.07
N ALA A 451 14.88 -15.71 5.37
CA ALA A 451 15.45 -17.02 5.66
C ALA A 451 16.63 -16.89 6.64
N GLY A 452 16.36 -16.99 7.92
CA GLY A 452 17.35 -16.76 8.97
C GLY A 452 17.94 -15.35 8.91
N SER A 453 19.26 -15.22 9.12
CA SER A 453 19.93 -13.90 9.10
C SER A 453 20.66 -13.60 7.77
N LYS A 454 20.40 -14.38 6.71
CA LYS A 454 21.23 -14.31 5.50
C LYS A 454 20.48 -13.88 4.24
N MET A 455 19.30 -14.40 4.01
CA MET A 455 18.58 -14.17 2.77
C MET A 455 17.22 -13.51 3.02
N PHE A 456 16.97 -12.44 2.30
CA PHE A 456 15.69 -11.76 2.26
C PHE A 456 15.09 -11.93 0.87
N TYR A 457 13.87 -12.44 0.79
CA TYR A 457 13.16 -12.69 -0.47
C TYR A 457 11.99 -11.71 -0.63
N LEU A 458 11.82 -11.22 -1.84
CA LEU A 458 10.79 -10.22 -2.19
C LEU A 458 10.25 -10.47 -3.59
N TYR A 459 8.93 -10.42 -3.76
CA TYR A 459 8.30 -10.25 -5.08
C TYR A 459 8.22 -8.76 -5.42
N TYR A 460 8.68 -8.41 -6.61
CA TYR A 460 8.60 -7.04 -7.10
C TYR A 460 8.56 -7.01 -8.63
N ARG A 461 7.53 -6.37 -9.22
CA ARG A 461 7.34 -6.19 -10.67
C ARG A 461 7.59 -7.47 -11.48
N GLY A 462 6.87 -8.55 -11.15
CA GLY A 462 6.98 -9.82 -11.89
C GLY A 462 8.27 -10.62 -11.67
N ASN A 463 9.12 -10.22 -10.73
CA ASN A 463 10.32 -10.95 -10.37
C ASN A 463 10.33 -11.34 -8.90
N VAL A 464 10.95 -12.45 -8.59
CA VAL A 464 11.31 -12.83 -7.22
C VAL A 464 12.80 -12.59 -7.04
N TYR A 465 13.13 -11.70 -6.12
CA TYR A 465 14.50 -11.38 -5.75
C TYR A 465 14.88 -12.05 -4.43
N GLY A 466 16.12 -12.55 -4.37
CA GLY A 466 16.80 -12.93 -3.14
C GLY A 466 17.93 -11.97 -2.88
N ILE A 467 17.98 -11.39 -1.69
CA ILE A 467 18.99 -10.40 -1.28
C ILE A 467 19.79 -11.03 -0.14
N ASP A 468 21.11 -11.17 -0.31
CA ASP A 468 22.00 -11.52 0.80
C ASP A 468 22.17 -10.30 1.71
N THR A 469 21.69 -10.40 2.95
CA THR A 469 21.70 -9.27 3.89
C THR A 469 23.09 -8.89 4.41
N ASN A 470 24.12 -9.68 4.13
CA ASN A 470 25.50 -9.39 4.54
C ASN A 470 26.34 -8.78 3.41
N SER A 471 26.22 -9.34 2.18
CA SER A 471 26.98 -8.86 1.01
C SER A 471 26.21 -7.82 0.18
N PHE A 472 24.88 -7.74 0.36
CA PHE A 472 23.93 -6.96 -0.44
C PHE A 472 23.87 -7.39 -1.92
N GLU A 473 24.33 -8.61 -2.20
CA GLU A 473 24.17 -9.18 -3.53
C GLU A 473 22.72 -9.55 -3.77
N VAL A 474 22.24 -9.20 -4.97
CA VAL A 474 20.86 -9.46 -5.42
C VAL A 474 20.88 -10.61 -6.43
N LEU A 475 20.06 -11.62 -6.17
CA LEU A 475 19.82 -12.74 -7.06
C LEU A 475 18.38 -12.72 -7.53
N THR A 476 18.13 -12.82 -8.83
CA THR A 476 16.79 -13.07 -9.37
C THR A 476 16.51 -14.57 -9.38
N LEU A 477 15.58 -15.03 -8.55
CA LEU A 477 15.18 -16.44 -8.46
C LEU A 477 14.23 -16.81 -9.59
N VAL A 478 13.25 -15.97 -9.84
CA VAL A 478 12.20 -16.15 -10.84
C VAL A 478 12.02 -14.84 -11.55
N SER A 479 11.89 -14.84 -12.86
CA SER A 479 11.73 -13.65 -13.66
C SER A 479 10.53 -13.73 -14.57
N SER A 480 9.88 -12.58 -14.81
CA SER A 480 8.78 -12.42 -15.77
C SER A 480 7.59 -13.33 -15.46
N VAL A 481 7.22 -13.48 -14.19
CA VAL A 481 6.02 -14.23 -13.76
C VAL A 481 4.86 -13.27 -13.55
N SER A 482 3.70 -13.66 -14.08
CA SER A 482 2.45 -12.94 -13.80
C SER A 482 1.96 -13.21 -12.38
N MET A 483 0.99 -12.40 -11.94
CA MET A 483 0.40 -12.56 -10.61
C MET A 483 -0.27 -13.92 -10.41
N ASP A 484 -0.74 -14.56 -11.48
CA ASP A 484 -1.46 -15.83 -11.44
C ASP A 484 -0.54 -17.05 -11.56
N GLU A 485 0.72 -16.81 -11.85
CA GLU A 485 1.73 -17.86 -12.02
C GLU A 485 2.59 -18.08 -10.78
N ILE A 486 2.33 -17.35 -9.71
CA ILE A 486 3.09 -17.38 -8.46
C ILE A 486 2.16 -17.35 -7.24
N ALA A 487 2.50 -18.13 -6.23
CA ALA A 487 1.87 -18.04 -4.92
C ALA A 487 2.89 -18.29 -3.81
N SER A 488 2.66 -17.71 -2.63
CA SER A 488 3.45 -18.00 -1.43
C SER A 488 2.56 -18.43 -0.27
N SER A 489 3.11 -19.20 0.65
CA SER A 489 2.44 -19.53 1.91
C SER A 489 2.28 -18.28 2.79
N ASP A 490 1.34 -18.30 3.74
CA ASP A 490 1.02 -17.15 4.61
C ASP A 490 2.26 -16.55 5.32
N ASN A 491 3.21 -17.40 5.71
CA ASN A 491 4.46 -16.94 6.32
C ASN A 491 5.59 -16.69 5.30
N GLY A 492 5.34 -16.80 3.99
CA GLY A 492 6.30 -16.58 2.92
C GLY A 492 7.38 -17.68 2.77
N GLN A 493 7.41 -18.72 3.62
CA GLN A 493 8.47 -19.73 3.60
C GLN A 493 8.42 -20.63 2.36
N TYR A 494 7.24 -20.90 1.83
CA TYR A 494 7.04 -21.72 0.63
C TYR A 494 6.61 -20.86 -0.53
N LEU A 495 7.28 -21.05 -1.67
CA LEU A 495 7.01 -20.35 -2.92
C LEU A 495 6.68 -21.39 -3.99
N SER A 496 5.57 -21.16 -4.69
CA SER A 496 5.18 -21.97 -5.85
C SER A 496 5.16 -21.11 -7.10
N TYR A 497 5.69 -21.61 -8.21
CA TYR A 497 5.69 -20.96 -9.51
C TYR A 497 5.75 -21.99 -10.64
N GLY A 498 5.24 -21.61 -11.82
CA GLY A 498 5.30 -22.46 -13.01
C GLY A 498 6.65 -22.41 -13.70
N GLU A 499 7.08 -23.49 -14.36
CA GLU A 499 8.32 -23.54 -15.10
C GLU A 499 8.14 -22.93 -16.49
N ASN A 500 8.86 -21.88 -16.77
CA ASN A 500 9.22 -21.17 -18.05
C ASN A 500 8.33 -21.25 -19.30
N GLU A 501 7.05 -21.57 -19.20
CA GLU A 501 6.12 -21.41 -20.32
C GLU A 501 5.41 -20.06 -20.19
N ARG A 502 5.86 -19.08 -20.99
CA ARG A 502 5.27 -17.74 -21.00
C ARG A 502 3.81 -17.79 -21.45
N ASN A 503 2.94 -17.12 -20.68
CA ASN A 503 1.56 -16.79 -21.05
C ASN A 503 0.53 -17.92 -21.16
N THR A 504 0.69 -19.02 -20.41
CA THR A 504 -0.38 -20.02 -20.27
C THR A 504 -0.80 -20.12 -18.80
N GLU A 505 -2.09 -19.98 -18.55
CA GLU A 505 -2.68 -20.12 -17.21
C GLU A 505 -2.43 -21.53 -16.61
N LEU A 506 -2.37 -22.54 -17.49
CA LEU A 506 -2.06 -23.93 -17.13
C LEU A 506 -0.59 -24.25 -17.44
N LYS A 507 0.12 -24.83 -16.49
CA LYS A 507 1.55 -25.21 -16.57
C LYS A 507 1.74 -26.71 -16.66
N LYS A 508 2.75 -27.15 -17.38
CA LYS A 508 3.13 -28.58 -17.44
C LYS A 508 3.80 -29.06 -16.15
N SER A 509 4.46 -28.15 -15.46
CA SER A 509 5.08 -28.40 -14.17
C SER A 509 4.98 -27.20 -13.25
N VAL A 510 4.88 -27.47 -11.97
CA VAL A 510 4.86 -26.48 -10.89
C VAL A 510 5.99 -26.79 -9.93
N LEU A 511 6.82 -25.80 -9.65
CA LEU A 511 7.89 -25.88 -8.69
C LEU A 511 7.40 -25.38 -7.32
N LEU A 512 7.61 -26.17 -6.29
CA LEU A 512 7.35 -25.83 -4.88
C LEU A 512 8.67 -25.71 -4.13
N ARG A 513 9.10 -24.48 -3.84
CA ARG A 513 10.39 -24.19 -3.21
C ARG A 513 10.23 -23.79 -1.76
N ASN A 514 11.02 -24.44 -0.90
CA ASN A 514 11.16 -24.02 0.50
C ASN A 514 12.32 -23.02 0.60
N LEU A 515 12.02 -21.76 0.80
CA LEU A 515 13.01 -20.65 0.84
C LEU A 515 13.93 -20.72 2.06
N LYS A 516 13.54 -21.45 3.13
CA LYS A 516 14.37 -21.64 4.33
C LYS A 516 15.47 -22.67 4.11
N THR A 517 15.17 -23.74 3.39
CA THR A 517 16.08 -24.88 3.20
C THR A 517 16.62 -24.98 1.79
N ASP A 518 16.15 -24.15 0.89
CA ASP A 518 16.46 -24.13 -0.54
C ASP A 518 16.11 -25.43 -1.30
N ARG A 519 15.19 -26.23 -0.73
CA ARG A 519 14.69 -27.44 -1.40
C ARG A 519 13.55 -27.09 -2.33
N THR A 520 13.57 -27.71 -3.52
CA THR A 520 12.53 -27.54 -4.52
C THR A 520 11.97 -28.93 -4.89
N GLU A 521 10.65 -29.03 -4.82
CA GLU A 521 9.90 -30.19 -5.32
C GLU A 521 9.30 -29.81 -6.68
N ASN A 522 9.41 -30.70 -7.66
CA ASN A 522 8.83 -30.53 -8.99
C ASN A 522 7.55 -31.38 -9.09
N ILE A 523 6.42 -30.73 -9.28
CA ILE A 523 5.12 -31.36 -9.43
C ILE A 523 4.80 -31.40 -10.92
N ALA A 524 4.94 -32.57 -11.53
CA ALA A 524 4.67 -32.81 -12.95
C ALA A 524 4.12 -34.23 -13.14
N GLU A 525 3.13 -34.38 -13.99
CA GLU A 525 2.52 -35.65 -14.38
C GLU A 525 2.31 -35.71 -15.88
N GLU A 526 2.46 -36.88 -16.49
CA GLU A 526 2.23 -37.09 -17.91
C GLU A 526 0.75 -36.80 -18.26
N ASN A 527 0.51 -36.01 -19.31
CA ASN A 527 -0.82 -35.60 -19.76
C ASN A 527 -1.65 -34.78 -18.73
N ARG A 528 -1.01 -34.13 -17.76
CA ARG A 528 -1.66 -33.21 -16.83
C ARG A 528 -1.10 -31.81 -16.96
N LEU A 529 -2.00 -30.85 -16.75
CA LEU A 529 -1.66 -29.43 -16.64
C LEU A 529 -2.10 -28.91 -15.27
N PHE A 530 -1.37 -27.97 -14.74
CA PHE A 530 -1.56 -27.47 -13.39
C PHE A 530 -1.83 -25.97 -13.38
N LYS A 531 -2.81 -25.54 -12.57
CA LYS A 531 -3.09 -24.14 -12.23
C LYS A 531 -2.69 -23.90 -10.78
N ILE A 532 -1.88 -22.88 -10.53
CA ILE A 532 -1.55 -22.45 -9.17
C ILE A 532 -2.74 -21.66 -8.62
N ILE A 533 -3.38 -22.15 -7.55
CA ILE A 533 -4.52 -21.48 -6.93
C ILE A 533 -4.04 -20.64 -5.73
N GLY A 534 -3.18 -21.20 -4.87
CA GLY A 534 -2.66 -20.54 -3.69
C GLY A 534 -2.19 -21.51 -2.63
N PHE A 535 -2.19 -21.07 -1.37
CA PHE A 535 -1.82 -21.90 -0.22
C PHE A 535 -2.93 -21.88 0.84
N ILE A 536 -3.09 -22.99 1.53
CA ILE A 536 -3.80 -23.06 2.81
C ILE A 536 -2.73 -23.35 3.86
N GLU A 537 -2.37 -22.38 4.68
CA GLU A 537 -1.23 -22.41 5.59
C GLU A 537 0.11 -22.65 4.82
N ARG A 538 0.60 -23.89 4.80
CA ARG A 538 1.82 -24.29 4.08
C ARG A 538 1.57 -25.27 2.94
N ASP A 539 0.34 -25.73 2.77
CA ASP A 539 -0.02 -26.70 1.76
C ASP A 539 -0.46 -25.97 0.47
N LEU A 540 0.14 -26.39 -0.65
CA LEU A 540 -0.13 -25.81 -1.96
C LEU A 540 -1.46 -26.33 -2.50
N VAL A 541 -2.31 -25.42 -2.98
CA VAL A 541 -3.56 -25.73 -3.67
C VAL A 541 -3.36 -25.60 -5.16
N LEU A 542 -3.60 -26.68 -5.88
CA LEU A 542 -3.48 -26.78 -7.33
C LEU A 542 -4.79 -27.16 -7.97
N GLY A 543 -5.12 -26.52 -9.08
CA GLY A 543 -6.07 -27.03 -10.07
C GLY A 543 -5.35 -27.96 -11.03
N VAL A 544 -6.00 -29.06 -11.44
CA VAL A 544 -5.43 -30.04 -12.37
C VAL A 544 -6.40 -30.25 -13.53
N ALA A 545 -5.91 -30.11 -14.75
CA ALA A 545 -6.63 -30.40 -15.98
C ALA A 545 -5.96 -31.52 -16.79
N ASP A 546 -6.71 -32.24 -17.62
CA ASP A 546 -6.13 -33.18 -18.59
C ASP A 546 -5.65 -32.36 -19.81
N SER A 547 -4.44 -32.63 -20.30
CA SER A 547 -3.87 -31.92 -21.46
C SER A 547 -4.65 -32.14 -22.77
N LYS A 548 -5.54 -33.12 -22.78
CA LYS A 548 -6.43 -33.42 -23.90
C LYS A 548 -7.84 -32.83 -23.73
N GLU A 549 -8.18 -32.41 -22.52
CA GLU A 549 -9.43 -31.71 -22.26
C GLU A 549 -9.34 -30.28 -22.78
N SER A 550 -10.49 -29.69 -23.01
CA SER A 550 -10.64 -28.38 -23.61
C SER A 550 -9.77 -27.32 -22.93
N THR A 551 -9.07 -26.53 -23.73
CA THR A 551 -8.44 -25.27 -23.32
C THR A 551 -9.42 -24.11 -23.45
N GLU A 552 -10.73 -24.40 -23.55
CA GLU A 552 -11.77 -23.38 -23.60
C GLU A 552 -11.87 -22.64 -22.28
N TRP A 553 -12.12 -21.37 -22.38
CA TRP A 553 -12.30 -20.48 -21.26
C TRP A 553 -13.74 -20.57 -20.75
N ASP A 554 -13.92 -20.47 -19.45
CA ASP A 554 -15.23 -20.20 -18.89
C ASP A 554 -15.72 -18.81 -19.34
N PRO A 555 -16.98 -18.51 -19.11
CA PRO A 555 -17.51 -17.18 -19.44
C PRO A 555 -16.79 -16.01 -18.75
N GLN A 556 -16.08 -16.21 -17.64
CA GLN A 556 -15.34 -15.16 -16.92
C GLN A 556 -13.89 -15.00 -17.40
N GLY A 557 -13.44 -15.84 -18.31
CA GLY A 557 -12.09 -15.77 -18.88
C GLY A 557 -11.05 -16.58 -18.09
N GLU A 558 -11.47 -17.56 -17.29
CA GLU A 558 -10.60 -18.53 -16.64
C GLU A 558 -10.66 -19.90 -17.35
N ILE A 559 -9.60 -20.67 -17.29
CA ILE A 559 -9.61 -22.07 -17.75
C ILE A 559 -10.04 -22.96 -16.59
N PRO A 560 -11.24 -23.60 -16.63
CA PRO A 560 -11.68 -24.49 -15.59
C PRO A 560 -10.83 -25.76 -15.52
N VAL A 561 -10.66 -26.29 -14.32
CA VAL A 561 -9.90 -27.52 -14.06
C VAL A 561 -10.83 -28.66 -13.64
N SER A 562 -10.44 -29.91 -13.95
CA SER A 562 -11.28 -31.08 -13.66
C SER A 562 -11.02 -31.70 -12.28
N GLU A 563 -9.97 -31.23 -11.57
CA GLU A 563 -9.59 -31.74 -10.24
C GLU A 563 -8.95 -30.63 -9.42
N ILE A 564 -9.19 -30.59 -8.11
CA ILE A 564 -8.47 -29.75 -7.16
C ILE A 564 -7.61 -30.62 -6.27
N ARG A 565 -6.34 -30.28 -6.08
CA ARG A 565 -5.43 -30.99 -5.19
C ARG A 565 -4.87 -30.09 -4.10
N ILE A 566 -4.76 -30.62 -2.90
CA ILE A 566 -3.98 -30.03 -1.80
C ILE A 566 -2.70 -30.85 -1.64
N VAL A 567 -1.56 -30.20 -1.80
CA VAL A 567 -0.24 -30.83 -1.85
C VAL A 567 0.62 -30.34 -0.68
N ALA A 568 1.16 -31.30 0.09
CA ALA A 568 2.07 -31.01 1.19
C ALA A 568 3.40 -30.41 0.70
N PRO A 569 4.19 -29.75 1.58
CA PRO A 569 5.50 -29.22 1.25
C PRO A 569 6.53 -30.21 0.71
N ASN A 570 6.32 -31.51 0.92
CA ASN A 570 7.16 -32.60 0.39
C ASN A 570 6.67 -33.16 -0.96
N GLY A 571 5.68 -32.51 -1.59
CA GLY A 571 5.09 -32.96 -2.86
C GLY A 571 4.01 -34.03 -2.74
N GLU A 572 3.66 -34.50 -1.53
CA GLU A 572 2.65 -35.54 -1.32
C GLU A 572 1.24 -34.93 -1.46
N VAL A 573 0.36 -35.58 -2.24
CA VAL A 573 -1.03 -35.19 -2.38
C VAL A 573 -1.83 -35.58 -1.14
N LYS A 574 -2.28 -34.62 -0.35
CA LYS A 574 -3.11 -34.82 0.85
C LYS A 574 -4.59 -34.99 0.51
N LEU A 575 -5.04 -34.27 -0.49
CA LEU A 575 -6.44 -34.28 -0.93
C LEU A 575 -6.49 -34.18 -2.44
N SER A 576 -7.35 -35.02 -3.04
CA SER A 576 -7.81 -34.89 -4.42
C SER A 576 -9.32 -34.74 -4.40
N TYR A 577 -9.82 -33.61 -4.89
CA TYR A 577 -11.25 -33.30 -4.98
C TYR A 577 -11.66 -33.33 -6.45
N LYS A 578 -12.52 -34.26 -6.82
CA LYS A 578 -13.03 -34.44 -8.16
C LYS A 578 -14.44 -35.02 -8.12
N LYS A 579 -15.35 -34.45 -8.88
CA LYS A 579 -16.70 -34.98 -9.16
C LYS A 579 -16.83 -35.28 -10.64
N GLU A 580 -17.62 -36.28 -10.97
CA GLU A 580 -17.84 -36.69 -12.38
C GLU A 580 -18.61 -35.60 -13.15
N ASN A 581 -18.12 -35.24 -14.34
CA ASN A 581 -18.67 -34.24 -15.23
C ASN A 581 -18.75 -32.80 -14.63
N LEU A 582 -17.93 -32.50 -13.62
CA LEU A 582 -17.79 -31.16 -13.09
C LEU A 582 -16.39 -30.62 -13.29
N TYR A 583 -16.33 -29.30 -13.52
CA TYR A 583 -15.11 -28.50 -13.66
C TYR A 583 -15.18 -27.36 -12.66
N TYR A 584 -14.04 -26.82 -12.26
CA TYR A 584 -13.89 -25.85 -11.18
C TYR A 584 -13.14 -24.62 -11.64
N ALA A 585 -13.64 -23.44 -11.29
CA ALA A 585 -13.01 -22.15 -11.57
C ALA A 585 -13.37 -21.12 -10.47
N ASN A 586 -12.92 -19.88 -10.59
CA ASN A 586 -13.24 -18.77 -9.68
C ASN A 586 -12.88 -19.09 -8.23
N PHE A 587 -11.62 -19.47 -8.04
CA PHE A 587 -11.10 -19.89 -6.75
C PHE A 587 -10.87 -18.69 -5.82
N SER A 588 -11.28 -18.83 -4.55
CA SER A 588 -10.90 -17.93 -3.46
C SER A 588 -10.50 -18.73 -2.22
N ILE A 589 -9.41 -18.31 -1.56
CA ILE A 589 -8.95 -18.88 -0.30
C ILE A 589 -9.14 -17.84 0.79
N GLU A 590 -9.97 -18.18 1.79
CA GLU A 590 -10.19 -17.35 2.97
C GLU A 590 -9.83 -18.17 4.22
N ALA A 591 -8.76 -17.77 4.88
CA ALA A 591 -8.21 -18.49 6.02
C ALA A 591 -7.92 -19.97 5.68
N ASN A 592 -8.76 -20.92 6.15
CA ASN A 592 -8.61 -22.35 5.91
C ASN A 592 -9.71 -22.92 4.98
N GLN A 593 -10.44 -22.08 4.27
CA GLN A 593 -11.50 -22.49 3.35
C GLN A 593 -11.15 -22.09 1.92
N LEU A 594 -11.14 -23.09 1.03
CA LEU A 594 -11.11 -22.89 -0.41
C LEU A 594 -12.56 -22.89 -0.91
N ARG A 595 -12.98 -21.83 -1.62
CA ARG A 595 -14.26 -21.72 -2.31
C ARG A 595 -14.03 -21.68 -3.80
N PHE A 596 -14.98 -22.20 -4.57
CA PHE A 596 -14.92 -22.25 -6.03
C PHE A 596 -16.32 -22.40 -6.65
N ASP A 597 -16.41 -22.05 -7.92
CA ASP A 597 -17.59 -22.27 -8.76
C ASP A 597 -17.47 -23.61 -9.47
N GLU A 598 -18.61 -24.33 -9.59
CA GLU A 598 -18.75 -25.57 -10.33
C GLU A 598 -19.38 -25.31 -11.69
N TYR A 599 -18.87 -25.98 -12.71
CA TYR A 599 -19.33 -25.90 -14.11
C TYR A 599 -19.56 -27.29 -14.69
N THR A 600 -20.56 -27.43 -15.57
CA THR A 600 -20.67 -28.53 -16.53
C THR A 600 -20.13 -28.09 -17.88
N HIS A 601 -19.76 -29.03 -18.74
CA HIS A 601 -19.27 -28.73 -20.10
C HIS A 601 -20.04 -29.56 -21.13
N ASP A 602 -20.47 -28.92 -22.23
CA ASP A 602 -21.09 -29.57 -23.41
C ASP A 602 -20.59 -28.94 -24.71
N GLU A 603 -21.24 -29.22 -25.82
CA GLU A 603 -20.89 -28.71 -27.15
C GLU A 603 -20.96 -27.16 -27.27
N ASN A 604 -21.62 -26.49 -26.35
CA ASN A 604 -21.76 -25.03 -26.28
C ASN A 604 -20.78 -24.38 -25.31
N GLY A 605 -19.94 -25.17 -24.65
CA GLY A 605 -18.94 -24.71 -23.68
C GLY A 605 -19.29 -24.97 -22.21
N TYR A 606 -18.74 -24.15 -21.32
CA TYR A 606 -18.94 -24.30 -19.87
C TYR A 606 -20.22 -23.60 -19.40
N HIS A 607 -20.99 -24.30 -18.54
CA HIS A 607 -22.24 -23.80 -17.94
C HIS A 607 -22.14 -23.84 -16.42
N TYR A 608 -22.42 -22.72 -15.79
CA TYR A 608 -22.39 -22.61 -14.32
C TYR A 608 -23.36 -23.61 -13.67
N ALA A 609 -22.88 -24.42 -12.73
CA ALA A 609 -23.63 -25.46 -12.04
C ALA A 609 -23.88 -25.17 -10.55
N GLY A 610 -23.06 -24.35 -9.92
CA GLY A 610 -23.18 -24.04 -8.49
C GLY A 610 -21.88 -23.58 -7.85
N LYS A 611 -21.88 -23.53 -6.51
CA LYS A 611 -20.69 -23.22 -5.68
C LYS A 611 -20.47 -24.35 -4.70
N ASP A 612 -19.19 -24.63 -4.43
CA ASP A 612 -18.81 -25.56 -3.35
C ASP A 612 -17.55 -25.06 -2.63
N SER A 613 -17.16 -25.75 -1.57
CA SER A 613 -15.98 -25.40 -0.81
C SER A 613 -15.31 -26.59 -0.15
N VAL A 614 -14.01 -26.48 0.03
CA VAL A 614 -13.20 -27.42 0.80
C VAL A 614 -12.70 -26.72 2.05
N LEU A 615 -12.97 -27.30 3.21
CA LEU A 615 -12.52 -26.78 4.50
C LEU A 615 -11.34 -27.62 5.00
N SER A 616 -10.20 -26.97 5.29
CA SER A 616 -9.10 -27.64 6.01
C SER A 616 -9.46 -27.70 7.50
N ASN A 617 -9.47 -28.92 8.05
CA ASN A 617 -9.61 -29.09 9.49
C ASN A 617 -8.33 -28.59 10.18
N LYS A 618 -8.35 -27.39 10.70
CA LYS A 618 -7.33 -26.96 11.68
C LYS A 618 -7.40 -27.92 12.86
N GLY A 619 -6.28 -28.54 13.19
CA GLY A 619 -6.11 -29.15 14.50
C GLY A 619 -6.48 -28.09 15.56
N LYS A 620 -7.15 -28.46 16.66
CA LYS A 620 -7.49 -27.52 17.73
C LYS A 620 -6.27 -26.66 18.04
N GLU A 621 -6.31 -25.39 17.61
CA GLU A 621 -5.31 -24.40 18.05
C GLU A 621 -5.31 -24.42 19.58
N GLU A 622 -4.14 -24.55 20.18
CA GLU A 622 -3.98 -24.46 21.63
C GLU A 622 -4.66 -23.16 22.12
N GLU A 623 -5.57 -23.29 23.07
CA GLU A 623 -6.39 -22.20 23.66
C GLU A 623 -5.61 -21.04 24.27
N GLN A 624 -4.28 -21.02 24.17
CA GLN A 624 -3.39 -20.02 24.77
C GLN A 624 -2.75 -19.02 23.79
N SER A 625 -3.35 -18.78 22.64
CA SER A 625 -2.84 -17.74 21.73
C SER A 625 -3.09 -16.34 22.30
N ILE A 626 -2.09 -15.45 22.17
CA ILE A 626 -2.27 -14.02 22.43
C ILE A 626 -3.22 -13.51 21.35
N LYS A 627 -4.39 -13.00 21.76
CA LYS A 627 -5.45 -12.55 20.83
C LYS A 627 -5.77 -11.09 21.04
N LEU A 628 -6.06 -10.41 19.96
CA LEU A 628 -6.66 -9.09 20.00
C LEU A 628 -8.13 -9.25 20.44
N GLU A 629 -8.50 -8.59 21.52
CA GLU A 629 -9.85 -8.59 22.04
C GLU A 629 -10.51 -7.24 21.75
N SER A 630 -11.81 -7.26 21.44
CA SER A 630 -12.58 -6.03 21.28
C SER A 630 -13.76 -6.00 22.25
N LYS A 631 -14.07 -4.81 22.75
CA LYS A 631 -15.21 -4.57 23.63
C LYS A 631 -15.84 -3.22 23.28
N VAL A 632 -17.16 -3.18 23.19
CA VAL A 632 -17.89 -1.91 23.08
C VAL A 632 -17.84 -1.19 24.42
N SER A 633 -17.32 0.02 24.43
CA SER A 633 -17.25 0.92 25.58
C SER A 633 -18.25 2.04 25.42
N GLY A 634 -18.96 2.40 26.51
CA GLY A 634 -20.09 3.33 26.45
C GLY A 634 -19.79 4.76 25.96
N ASN A 635 -18.51 5.18 25.93
CA ASN A 635 -18.15 6.56 25.57
C ASN A 635 -17.62 6.71 24.14
N PHE A 636 -16.77 5.76 23.67
CA PHE A 636 -16.04 5.91 22.39
C PHE A 636 -16.34 4.78 21.39
N GLY A 637 -17.23 3.82 21.74
CA GLY A 637 -17.56 2.71 20.85
C GLY A 637 -16.64 1.50 21.01
N LYS A 638 -16.29 0.85 19.91
CA LYS A 638 -15.48 -0.37 19.90
C LYS A 638 -14.02 -0.09 20.23
N GLN A 639 -13.53 -0.65 21.33
CA GLN A 639 -12.14 -0.51 21.79
C GLN A 639 -11.44 -1.85 21.75
N PHE A 640 -10.16 -1.81 21.40
CA PHE A 640 -9.29 -2.97 21.31
C PHE A 640 -8.37 -3.08 22.51
N SER A 641 -8.01 -4.31 22.87
CA SER A 641 -7.07 -4.60 23.94
C SER A 641 -6.25 -5.85 23.67
N LEU A 642 -5.04 -5.88 24.22
CA LEU A 642 -4.14 -7.03 24.21
C LEU A 642 -3.86 -7.50 25.65
N PRO A 643 -3.66 -8.80 25.89
CA PRO A 643 -3.31 -9.30 27.22
C PRO A 643 -1.90 -8.87 27.61
N MET A 644 -1.70 -8.49 28.87
CA MET A 644 -0.37 -8.29 29.43
C MET A 644 0.31 -9.63 29.69
N LEU A 645 1.61 -9.73 29.36
CA LEU A 645 2.43 -10.89 29.68
C LEU A 645 2.89 -10.87 31.15
N GLY A 646 3.08 -12.05 31.71
CA GLY A 646 3.60 -12.26 33.08
C GLY A 646 2.54 -12.23 34.19
N LYS A 647 2.91 -12.74 35.39
CA LYS A 647 2.01 -12.93 36.55
C LYS A 647 2.04 -11.77 37.55
N GLY A 648 2.85 -10.73 37.35
CA GLY A 648 3.05 -9.66 38.34
C GLY A 648 1.95 -8.59 38.33
N GLU A 649 1.70 -7.97 39.49
CA GLU A 649 0.95 -6.70 39.60
C GLU A 649 1.98 -5.56 39.75
N GLY A 650 2.42 -4.97 38.69
CA GLY A 650 3.42 -3.91 38.71
C GLY A 650 3.15 -2.85 37.67
N LYS A 651 3.74 -1.68 37.85
CA LYS A 651 3.70 -0.59 36.87
C LYS A 651 4.36 -1.03 35.57
N VAL A 652 3.74 -0.73 34.44
CA VAL A 652 4.36 -0.89 33.13
C VAL A 652 5.32 0.26 32.89
N THR A 653 6.53 -0.06 32.44
CA THR A 653 7.50 0.95 32.03
C THR A 653 7.41 1.10 30.51
N VAL A 654 7.22 2.33 30.05
CA VAL A 654 7.22 2.64 28.62
C VAL A 654 8.62 3.09 28.21
N LEU A 655 9.20 2.40 27.26
CA LEU A 655 10.54 2.66 26.73
C LEU A 655 10.48 3.12 25.29
N SER A 656 11.51 3.80 24.83
CA SER A 656 11.77 4.07 23.42
C SER A 656 13.22 3.70 23.11
N PRO A 657 13.57 3.34 21.88
CA PRO A 657 14.95 3.10 21.50
C PRO A 657 15.79 4.35 21.74
N GLU A 658 16.96 4.15 22.37
CA GLU A 658 17.86 5.26 22.65
C GLU A 658 18.55 5.75 21.38
N LYS A 659 18.75 4.86 20.41
CA LYS A 659 19.51 5.15 19.18
C LYS A 659 18.97 4.36 18.00
N PHE A 660 19.04 4.98 16.83
CA PHE A 660 18.94 4.35 15.53
C PHE A 660 20.36 4.20 14.97
N SER A 661 20.73 2.98 14.60
CA SER A 661 22.02 2.68 14.01
C SER A 661 21.84 2.42 12.51
N ILE A 662 22.60 3.10 11.70
CA ILE A 662 22.74 2.81 10.29
C ILE A 662 24.04 2.01 10.16
N GLU A 663 23.92 0.68 10.08
CA GLU A 663 25.06 -0.11 9.61
C GLU A 663 25.20 0.18 8.14
N LYS A 664 26.39 0.54 7.64
CA LYS A 664 26.75 0.73 6.21
C LYS A 664 25.65 0.30 5.21
N ALA A 665 24.43 0.73 5.45
CA ALA A 665 23.29 0.42 4.66
C ALA A 665 23.48 1.10 3.32
N GLY A 666 24.08 0.39 2.38
CA GLY A 666 24.03 0.79 1.00
C GLY A 666 22.57 0.72 0.57
N SER A 667 22.11 1.68 -0.22
CA SER A 667 20.91 1.46 -1.00
C SER A 667 21.17 0.28 -1.94
N ILE A 668 20.26 -0.68 -1.94
CA ILE A 668 20.34 -1.83 -2.84
C ILE A 668 19.49 -1.47 -4.06
N GLU A 669 20.09 -1.39 -5.21
CA GLU A 669 19.36 -1.19 -6.47
C GLU A 669 18.95 -2.58 -7.01
N LEU A 670 17.64 -2.78 -7.16
CA LEU A 670 17.13 -3.93 -7.90
C LEU A 670 17.37 -3.69 -9.41
N GLN A 671 17.76 -4.74 -10.13
CA GLN A 671 17.78 -4.67 -11.59
C GLN A 671 16.33 -4.64 -12.07
N GLU A 672 15.79 -3.45 -12.25
CA GLU A 672 14.46 -3.25 -12.75
C GLU A 672 14.39 -3.66 -14.23
N ASN A 673 13.51 -4.61 -14.52
CA ASN A 673 13.02 -4.75 -15.88
C ASN A 673 11.89 -3.71 -16.05
N ARG A 674 12.22 -2.51 -16.52
CA ARG A 674 11.28 -1.38 -16.69
C ARG A 674 10.12 -1.70 -17.63
N ASP A 675 10.26 -2.74 -18.45
CA ASP A 675 9.21 -3.19 -19.37
C ASP A 675 8.14 -4.06 -18.68
N LEU A 676 8.42 -4.58 -17.48
CA LEU A 676 7.44 -5.32 -16.68
C LEU A 676 6.57 -4.34 -15.91
N LYS A 677 5.32 -4.28 -16.31
CA LYS A 677 4.29 -3.48 -15.65
C LYS A 677 3.71 -4.27 -14.49
N GLN A 678 3.30 -3.58 -13.46
CA GLN A 678 2.54 -4.21 -12.40
C GLN A 678 1.17 -4.62 -12.98
N GLU A 679 0.80 -5.88 -12.80
CA GLU A 679 -0.47 -6.41 -13.27
C GLU A 679 -1.57 -6.19 -12.24
N GLY A 680 -2.83 -6.16 -12.70
CA GLY A 680 -4.01 -6.10 -11.85
C GLY A 680 -4.74 -4.76 -11.88
N PHE A 681 -5.89 -4.75 -11.22
CA PHE A 681 -6.82 -3.62 -11.14
C PHE A 681 -6.87 -3.11 -9.70
N PHE A 682 -6.30 -1.93 -9.48
CA PHE A 682 -6.18 -1.32 -8.16
C PHE A 682 -7.45 -0.52 -7.86
N ALA A 683 -8.25 -1.02 -6.93
CA ALA A 683 -9.51 -0.39 -6.54
C ALA A 683 -9.32 0.55 -5.34
N TYR A 684 -9.86 1.75 -5.45
CA TYR A 684 -9.89 2.76 -4.41
C TYR A 684 -11.32 3.22 -4.16
N SER A 685 -11.69 3.38 -2.90
CA SER A 685 -12.99 3.91 -2.51
C SER A 685 -12.84 4.82 -1.30
N LEU A 686 -13.50 5.98 -1.36
CA LEU A 686 -13.45 7.00 -0.31
C LEU A 686 -12.01 7.33 0.12
N GLY A 687 -11.10 7.48 -0.87
CA GLY A 687 -9.69 7.79 -0.65
C GLY A 687 -8.83 6.68 -0.11
N SER A 688 -9.39 5.49 0.15
CA SER A 688 -8.67 4.32 0.69
C SER A 688 -8.49 3.24 -0.37
N TYR A 689 -7.34 2.60 -0.37
CA TYR A 689 -7.06 1.40 -1.15
C TYR A 689 -7.91 0.24 -0.65
N ARG A 690 -8.51 -0.53 -1.58
CA ARG A 690 -9.40 -1.66 -1.28
C ARG A 690 -8.84 -3.00 -1.71
N GLY A 691 -7.85 -3.01 -2.56
CA GLY A 691 -7.18 -4.20 -3.04
C GLY A 691 -6.80 -4.14 -4.50
N CYS A 692 -5.97 -5.10 -4.92
CA CYS A 692 -5.64 -5.36 -6.31
C CYS A 692 -6.36 -6.62 -6.76
N PHE A 693 -7.13 -6.52 -7.83
CA PHE A 693 -7.99 -7.56 -8.35
C PHE A 693 -7.50 -8.04 -9.71
N ARG A 694 -7.76 -9.31 -10.02
CA ARG A 694 -7.38 -9.91 -11.30
C ARG A 694 -8.28 -9.49 -12.45
N ASN A 695 -9.57 -9.26 -12.16
CA ASN A 695 -10.57 -8.90 -13.14
C ASN A 695 -11.36 -7.66 -12.73
N MET A 696 -11.98 -7.03 -13.73
CA MET A 696 -12.74 -5.80 -13.56
C MET A 696 -14.04 -5.99 -12.78
N GLU A 697 -14.65 -7.17 -12.87
CA GLU A 697 -15.86 -7.47 -12.11
C GLU A 697 -15.62 -7.40 -10.61
N MET A 698 -14.61 -8.12 -10.11
CA MET A 698 -14.25 -8.10 -8.69
C MET A 698 -13.82 -6.70 -8.24
N ALA A 699 -13.02 -5.99 -9.06
CA ALA A 699 -12.58 -4.65 -8.75
C ALA A 699 -13.76 -3.67 -8.64
N ILE A 700 -14.68 -3.69 -9.61
CA ILE A 700 -15.88 -2.82 -9.61
C ILE A 700 -16.80 -3.20 -8.45
N SER A 701 -17.07 -4.49 -8.23
CA SER A 701 -17.95 -4.96 -7.16
C SER A 701 -17.46 -4.54 -5.77
N SER A 702 -16.15 -4.52 -5.54
CA SER A 702 -15.55 -4.12 -4.26
C SER A 702 -15.80 -2.64 -3.90
N ILE A 703 -16.10 -1.79 -4.89
CA ILE A 703 -16.24 -0.33 -4.70
C ILE A 703 -17.54 0.25 -5.25
N TYR A 704 -18.43 -0.61 -5.81
CA TYR A 704 -19.60 -0.14 -6.56
C TYR A 704 -20.58 0.68 -5.73
N ASP A 705 -20.78 0.32 -4.47
CA ASP A 705 -21.75 0.98 -3.57
C ASP A 705 -21.26 2.34 -3.07
N ASN A 706 -19.96 2.61 -3.15
CA ASN A 706 -19.36 3.85 -2.69
C ASN A 706 -18.73 4.63 -3.86
N PHE A 707 -18.37 5.89 -3.63
CA PHE A 707 -17.59 6.66 -4.60
C PHE A 707 -16.18 6.09 -4.69
N GLY A 708 -15.85 5.52 -5.86
CA GLY A 708 -14.58 4.88 -6.08
C GLY A 708 -14.10 4.95 -7.53
N TYR A 709 -12.85 4.55 -7.71
CA TYR A 709 -12.20 4.45 -9.02
C TYR A 709 -11.24 3.25 -9.06
N ILE A 710 -10.94 2.82 -10.28
CA ILE A 710 -10.02 1.73 -10.54
C ILE A 710 -8.89 2.25 -11.42
N LEU A 711 -7.67 1.94 -11.00
CA LEU A 711 -6.45 2.18 -11.76
C LEU A 711 -5.92 0.87 -12.33
N ASP A 712 -5.30 0.93 -13.50
CA ASP A 712 -4.52 -0.18 -14.03
C ASP A 712 -3.09 -0.21 -13.44
N GLY A 713 -2.29 -1.19 -13.81
CA GLY A 713 -0.90 -1.31 -13.37
C GLY A 713 0.04 -0.18 -13.86
N GLN A 714 -0.46 0.74 -14.67
CA GLN A 714 0.22 1.98 -15.06
C GLN A 714 -0.32 3.20 -14.32
N GLN A 715 -1.16 2.99 -13.30
CA GLN A 715 -1.84 4.03 -12.54
C GLN A 715 -2.78 4.94 -13.38
N ARG A 716 -3.22 4.45 -14.55
CA ARG A 716 -4.23 5.14 -15.36
C ARG A 716 -5.61 4.80 -14.83
N MET A 717 -6.50 5.79 -14.73
CA MET A 717 -7.88 5.58 -14.33
C MET A 717 -8.66 4.93 -15.48
N ILE A 718 -9.03 3.66 -15.29
CA ILE A 718 -9.78 2.89 -16.27
C ILE A 718 -11.27 2.80 -15.97
N TRP A 719 -11.69 3.07 -14.75
CA TRP A 719 -13.10 3.14 -14.35
C TRP A 719 -13.29 4.04 -13.14
N ASN A 720 -14.43 4.73 -13.07
CA ASN A 720 -14.87 5.40 -11.86
C ASN A 720 -16.40 5.42 -11.74
N ARG A 721 -16.87 5.60 -10.49
CA ARG A 721 -18.28 5.78 -10.21
C ARG A 721 -18.66 7.26 -10.22
N THR A 722 -19.19 7.73 -11.32
CA THR A 722 -19.69 9.10 -11.48
C THR A 722 -21.01 9.13 -12.20
N ASP A 723 -21.70 10.29 -12.16
CA ASP A 723 -22.84 10.54 -13.01
C ASP A 723 -22.43 10.42 -14.48
N ARG A 724 -23.28 9.80 -15.28
CA ARG A 724 -23.00 9.53 -16.69
C ARG A 724 -23.83 10.42 -17.58
N PRO A 725 -23.18 11.29 -18.35
CA PRO A 725 -23.90 12.11 -19.31
C PRO A 725 -24.54 11.27 -20.40
N SER A 726 -25.64 11.77 -20.96
CA SER A 726 -26.18 11.20 -22.22
C SER A 726 -25.17 11.37 -23.35
N VAL A 727 -24.96 10.31 -24.12
CA VAL A 727 -23.96 10.30 -25.17
C VAL A 727 -24.40 9.43 -26.36
N MET A 728 -23.98 9.84 -27.57
CA MET A 728 -23.93 9.00 -28.76
C MET A 728 -22.49 8.90 -29.22
N VAL A 729 -22.00 7.66 -29.35
CA VAL A 729 -20.64 7.40 -29.82
C VAL A 729 -20.50 7.82 -31.28
N GLY A 730 -19.41 8.48 -31.61
CA GLY A 730 -19.14 8.91 -32.99
C GLY A 730 -18.85 7.72 -33.92
N LYS A 731 -19.24 7.86 -35.19
CA LYS A 731 -19.09 6.80 -36.18
C LYS A 731 -17.65 6.30 -36.36
N ALA A 732 -16.68 7.19 -36.26
CA ALA A 732 -15.25 6.81 -36.35
C ALA A 732 -14.86 5.80 -35.26
N ARG A 733 -15.37 5.96 -34.02
CA ARG A 733 -15.13 5.01 -32.92
C ARG A 733 -15.86 3.68 -33.12
N GLU A 734 -17.08 3.71 -33.68
CA GLU A 734 -17.79 2.48 -34.04
C GLU A 734 -17.00 1.70 -35.09
N ASP A 735 -16.49 2.36 -36.13
CA ASP A 735 -15.71 1.74 -37.20
C ASP A 735 -14.38 1.17 -36.67
N GLU A 736 -13.71 1.87 -35.77
CA GLU A 736 -12.48 1.41 -35.10
C GLU A 736 -12.70 0.11 -34.34
N VAL A 737 -13.73 0.05 -33.49
CA VAL A 737 -14.08 -1.13 -32.70
C VAL A 737 -14.55 -2.27 -33.60
N THR A 738 -15.30 -1.96 -34.68
CA THR A 738 -15.75 -2.95 -35.65
C THR A 738 -14.57 -3.60 -36.38
N ASN A 739 -13.57 -2.82 -36.79
CA ASN A 739 -12.34 -3.32 -37.40
C ASN A 739 -11.56 -4.19 -36.42
N PHE A 740 -11.41 -3.74 -35.18
CA PHE A 740 -10.73 -4.50 -34.12
C PHE A 740 -11.37 -5.88 -33.90
N ILE A 741 -12.72 -5.96 -33.80
CA ILE A 741 -13.45 -7.24 -33.66
C ILE A 741 -13.20 -8.15 -34.85
N SER A 742 -13.11 -7.59 -36.07
CA SER A 742 -12.90 -8.39 -37.28
C SER A 742 -11.50 -9.02 -37.34
N GLU A 743 -10.52 -8.38 -36.72
CA GLU A 743 -9.14 -8.88 -36.66
C GLU A 743 -8.94 -9.90 -35.52
N ILE A 744 -9.72 -9.80 -34.43
CA ILE A 744 -9.62 -10.67 -33.24
C ILE A 744 -11.02 -11.23 -32.92
N PRO A 745 -11.54 -12.17 -33.70
CA PRO A 745 -12.92 -12.64 -33.58
C PRO A 745 -13.20 -13.47 -32.29
N ASP A 746 -12.18 -14.04 -31.68
CA ASP A 746 -12.30 -14.90 -30.50
C ASP A 746 -11.63 -14.27 -29.25
N VAL A 747 -12.11 -13.10 -28.86
CA VAL A 747 -11.63 -12.42 -27.67
C VAL A 747 -12.39 -12.88 -26.45
N ARG A 748 -11.67 -13.36 -25.43
CA ARG A 748 -12.25 -13.87 -24.18
C ARG A 748 -11.61 -13.30 -22.92
N SER A 749 -10.44 -12.67 -23.02
CA SER A 749 -9.71 -12.08 -21.89
C SER A 749 -9.33 -10.63 -22.17
N SER A 750 -8.92 -9.90 -21.14
CA SER A 750 -8.28 -8.58 -21.31
C SER A 750 -6.99 -8.74 -22.11
N LEU A 751 -6.79 -7.88 -23.08
CA LEU A 751 -5.67 -7.97 -24.01
C LEU A 751 -5.08 -6.57 -24.26
N GLN A 752 -3.77 -6.46 -24.20
CA GLN A 752 -3.03 -5.28 -24.66
C GLN A 752 -2.54 -5.52 -26.07
N THR A 753 -2.87 -4.61 -26.99
CA THR A 753 -2.42 -4.62 -28.37
C THR A 753 -1.71 -3.32 -28.71
N ASP A 754 -1.05 -3.27 -29.90
CA ASP A 754 -0.46 -2.02 -30.40
C ASP A 754 -1.52 -0.95 -30.73
N GLN A 755 -2.77 -1.35 -30.92
CA GLN A 755 -3.90 -0.47 -31.22
C GLN A 755 -4.59 0.06 -29.96
N GLY A 756 -4.41 -0.58 -28.79
CA GLY A 756 -5.07 -0.22 -27.55
C GLY A 756 -5.24 -1.39 -26.59
N GLN A 757 -5.97 -1.13 -25.52
CA GLN A 757 -6.28 -2.10 -24.48
C GLN A 757 -7.72 -2.59 -24.61
N LEU A 758 -7.91 -3.89 -24.70
CA LEU A 758 -9.21 -4.53 -24.54
C LEU A 758 -9.39 -4.92 -23.07
N LEU A 759 -10.49 -4.51 -22.47
CA LEU A 759 -10.87 -4.88 -21.11
C LEU A 759 -11.99 -5.92 -21.16
N ASN A 760 -11.81 -7.05 -20.48
CA ASN A 760 -12.89 -7.98 -20.19
C ASN A 760 -13.71 -7.45 -18.99
N LEU A 761 -15.00 -7.21 -19.23
CA LEU A 761 -15.96 -6.70 -18.27
C LEU A 761 -17.05 -7.76 -17.97
N TYR A 762 -16.73 -9.02 -18.16
CA TYR A 762 -17.65 -10.12 -17.93
C TYR A 762 -18.16 -10.10 -16.49
N GLY A 763 -19.47 -10.31 -16.31
CA GLY A 763 -20.11 -10.24 -14.99
C GLY A 763 -20.42 -8.81 -14.49
N VAL A 764 -19.79 -7.78 -15.07
CA VAL A 764 -20.03 -6.39 -14.69
C VAL A 764 -21.46 -5.98 -15.03
N SER A 765 -22.18 -5.35 -14.10
CA SER A 765 -23.54 -4.89 -14.39
C SER A 765 -23.57 -3.90 -15.55
N LEU A 766 -24.65 -3.93 -16.38
CA LEU A 766 -24.80 -2.97 -17.48
C LEU A 766 -24.61 -1.52 -17.00
N ASN A 767 -25.16 -1.19 -15.82
CA ASN A 767 -25.04 0.15 -15.27
C ASN A 767 -23.58 0.55 -15.01
N ALA A 768 -22.74 -0.37 -14.56
CA ALA A 768 -21.30 -0.12 -14.39
C ALA A 768 -20.56 -0.04 -15.73
N ALA A 769 -20.87 -0.93 -16.66
CA ALA A 769 -20.22 -1.01 -17.96
C ALA A 769 -20.52 0.21 -18.88
N LEU A 770 -21.68 0.85 -18.72
CA LEU A 770 -22.03 2.10 -19.42
C LEU A 770 -21.07 3.26 -19.15
N TYR A 771 -20.17 3.14 -18.21
CA TYR A 771 -19.04 4.07 -18.02
C TYR A 771 -18.27 4.30 -19.33
N TYR A 772 -17.98 3.23 -20.07
CA TYR A 772 -17.21 3.31 -21.32
C TYR A 772 -17.99 4.02 -22.41
N THR A 773 -19.29 3.72 -22.56
CA THR A 773 -20.16 4.44 -23.48
C THR A 773 -20.22 5.93 -23.13
N ALA A 774 -20.33 6.29 -21.87
CA ALA A 774 -20.32 7.68 -21.42
C ALA A 774 -18.99 8.41 -21.71
N LYS A 775 -17.87 7.68 -21.82
CA LYS A 775 -16.57 8.21 -22.26
C LYS A 775 -16.40 8.26 -23.79
N GLY A 776 -17.42 7.86 -24.56
CA GLY A 776 -17.40 7.89 -26.02
C GLY A 776 -16.88 6.63 -26.67
N TYR A 777 -16.78 5.50 -25.92
CA TYR A 777 -16.37 4.21 -26.44
C TYR A 777 -17.57 3.26 -26.56
N PRO A 778 -17.75 2.54 -27.68
CA PRO A 778 -18.80 1.54 -27.79
C PRO A 778 -18.56 0.43 -26.75
N LEU A 779 -19.62 0.04 -26.04
CA LEU A 779 -19.58 -1.15 -25.20
C LEU A 779 -19.90 -2.37 -26.07
N MET A 780 -19.01 -3.34 -26.11
CA MET A 780 -19.12 -4.56 -26.92
C MET A 780 -19.81 -5.65 -26.11
N ILE A 781 -20.71 -6.39 -26.68
CA ILE A 781 -21.41 -7.52 -26.06
C ILE A 781 -21.26 -8.75 -26.93
N ARG A 782 -20.82 -9.85 -26.38
CA ARG A 782 -20.78 -11.14 -27.07
C ARG A 782 -22.07 -11.91 -26.80
N LEU A 783 -22.77 -12.26 -27.88
CA LEU A 783 -23.97 -13.11 -27.85
C LEU A 783 -23.68 -14.33 -28.73
N ASP A 784 -23.56 -15.52 -28.16
CA ASP A 784 -23.28 -16.77 -28.86
C ASP A 784 -22.31 -16.57 -30.06
N ASN A 785 -22.87 -16.41 -31.25
CA ASN A 785 -22.13 -16.27 -32.53
C ASN A 785 -22.14 -14.86 -33.12
N ARG A 786 -22.52 -13.82 -32.37
CA ARG A 786 -22.58 -12.44 -32.87
C ARG A 786 -22.18 -11.41 -31.84
N TRP A 787 -21.76 -10.26 -32.34
CA TRP A 787 -21.45 -9.10 -31.51
C TRP A 787 -22.56 -8.05 -31.59
N GLU A 788 -22.92 -7.46 -30.45
CA GLU A 788 -23.71 -6.25 -30.35
C GLU A 788 -22.85 -5.13 -29.76
N LEU A 789 -23.09 -3.89 -30.19
CA LEU A 789 -22.42 -2.70 -29.69
C LEU A 789 -23.45 -1.76 -29.05
N ILE A 790 -23.26 -1.33 -27.83
CA ILE A 790 -23.99 -0.20 -27.24
C ILE A 790 -23.27 1.06 -27.67
N THR A 791 -23.88 1.86 -28.53
CA THR A 791 -23.32 3.08 -29.12
C THR A 791 -23.97 4.35 -28.63
N GLY A 792 -24.92 4.26 -27.70
CA GLY A 792 -25.60 5.43 -27.12
C GLY A 792 -26.31 5.11 -25.83
N TYR A 793 -26.46 6.17 -25.02
CA TYR A 793 -27.10 6.13 -23.72
C TYR A 793 -27.73 7.50 -23.39
N ASN A 794 -28.97 7.50 -22.88
CA ASN A 794 -29.67 8.73 -22.49
C ASN A 794 -30.24 8.73 -21.06
N GLY A 795 -29.70 7.91 -20.17
CA GLY A 795 -30.17 7.76 -18.78
C GLY A 795 -31.21 6.66 -18.63
N SER A 796 -32.19 6.53 -19.51
CA SER A 796 -33.26 5.52 -19.45
C SER A 796 -33.22 4.51 -20.59
N GLN A 797 -32.52 4.79 -21.67
CA GLN A 797 -32.44 3.96 -22.86
C GLN A 797 -31.00 3.79 -23.34
N VAL A 798 -30.74 2.70 -24.00
CA VAL A 798 -29.48 2.39 -24.71
C VAL A 798 -29.78 2.21 -26.21
N THR A 799 -28.81 2.62 -27.03
CA THR A 799 -28.86 2.37 -28.50
C THR A 799 -27.91 1.23 -28.79
N VAL A 800 -28.47 0.17 -29.43
CA VAL A 800 -27.76 -1.09 -29.70
C VAL A 800 -27.65 -1.30 -31.20
N TYR A 801 -26.45 -1.62 -31.65
CA TYR A 801 -26.15 -1.96 -33.04
C TYR A 801 -25.66 -3.41 -33.11
N THR A 802 -26.21 -4.23 -34.06
CA THR A 802 -25.76 -5.61 -34.27
C THR A 802 -24.73 -5.64 -35.38
N LEU A 803 -23.53 -6.13 -35.15
CA LEU A 803 -22.48 -6.29 -36.15
C LEU A 803 -22.90 -7.32 -37.23
N GLY A 804 -22.71 -6.94 -38.49
CA GLY A 804 -23.11 -7.77 -39.62
C GLY A 804 -24.62 -7.81 -39.91
N GLY A 805 -25.41 -7.07 -39.13
CA GLY A 805 -26.86 -6.91 -39.34
C GLY A 805 -27.20 -5.83 -40.38
N ASN A 806 -28.20 -6.08 -41.24
CA ASN A 806 -28.69 -5.08 -42.21
C ASN A 806 -29.72 -4.10 -41.61
N GLY A 807 -29.84 -4.04 -40.28
CA GLY A 807 -30.90 -3.30 -39.59
C GLY A 807 -30.48 -1.94 -39.05
N ALA A 808 -31.46 -1.05 -38.84
CA ALA A 808 -31.27 0.19 -38.07
C ALA A 808 -30.91 -0.12 -36.61
N PRO A 809 -30.18 0.77 -35.89
CA PRO A 809 -29.91 0.63 -34.45
C PRO A 809 -31.21 0.42 -33.66
N MET A 810 -31.21 -0.48 -32.73
CA MET A 810 -32.34 -0.77 -31.86
C MET A 810 -32.23 0.13 -30.60
N ILE A 811 -33.33 0.82 -30.27
CA ILE A 811 -33.44 1.58 -29.04
C ILE A 811 -34.17 0.70 -28.02
N MET A 812 -33.56 0.49 -26.87
CA MET A 812 -34.03 -0.40 -25.80
C MET A 812 -34.05 0.33 -24.47
N LYS A 813 -35.06 0.06 -23.62
CA LYS A 813 -35.01 0.54 -22.23
C LYS A 813 -33.82 -0.09 -21.50
N LYS A 814 -33.23 0.67 -20.59
CA LYS A 814 -32.04 0.20 -19.84
C LYS A 814 -32.34 -1.06 -19.02
N GLU A 815 -33.53 -1.15 -18.43
CA GLU A 815 -33.95 -2.32 -17.64
C GLU A 815 -34.10 -3.55 -18.53
N ASP A 816 -34.69 -3.41 -19.72
CA ASP A 816 -34.88 -4.51 -20.68
C ASP A 816 -33.51 -4.97 -21.22
N ALA A 817 -32.59 -4.04 -21.49
CA ALA A 817 -31.24 -4.34 -21.90
C ALA A 817 -30.46 -5.07 -20.79
N ALA A 818 -30.56 -4.62 -19.54
CA ALA A 818 -29.94 -5.29 -18.39
C ALA A 818 -30.44 -6.74 -18.26
N ALA A 819 -31.78 -6.94 -18.28
CA ALA A 819 -32.38 -8.28 -18.20
C ALA A 819 -32.02 -9.18 -19.41
N ARG A 820 -31.77 -8.58 -20.59
CA ARG A 820 -31.32 -9.29 -21.77
C ARG A 820 -29.89 -9.79 -21.64
N TYR A 821 -28.98 -8.91 -21.22
CA TYR A 821 -27.53 -9.22 -21.14
C TYR A 821 -27.17 -10.04 -19.90
N ASP A 822 -27.97 -9.97 -18.84
CA ASP A 822 -27.82 -10.83 -17.67
C ASP A 822 -27.98 -12.33 -18.03
N LYS A 823 -28.82 -12.66 -19.04
CA LYS A 823 -28.98 -14.03 -19.55
C LYS A 823 -27.71 -14.61 -20.19
N VAL A 824 -26.80 -13.76 -20.62
CA VAL A 824 -25.48 -14.11 -21.16
C VAL A 824 -24.38 -13.68 -20.21
N HIS A 825 -24.69 -13.61 -18.92
CA HIS A 825 -23.80 -13.27 -17.84
C HIS A 825 -23.05 -11.95 -18.03
N ASN A 826 -23.69 -10.96 -18.68
CA ASN A 826 -23.10 -9.65 -18.95
C ASN A 826 -21.74 -9.74 -19.66
N ALA A 827 -21.66 -10.51 -20.72
CA ALA A 827 -20.44 -10.71 -21.52
C ALA A 827 -20.01 -9.40 -22.23
N PHE A 828 -19.66 -8.38 -21.44
CA PHE A 828 -19.23 -7.06 -21.91
C PHE A 828 -17.72 -6.99 -22.11
N PHE A 829 -17.35 -6.17 -23.11
CA PHE A 829 -15.96 -5.79 -23.37
C PHE A 829 -15.90 -4.30 -23.72
N ALA A 830 -14.81 -3.64 -23.35
CA ALA A 830 -14.51 -2.27 -23.74
C ALA A 830 -13.13 -2.20 -24.40
N PHE A 831 -13.05 -1.52 -25.54
CA PHE A 831 -11.79 -1.25 -26.21
C PHE A 831 -11.39 0.20 -25.96
N LEU A 832 -10.23 0.39 -25.37
CA LEU A 832 -9.60 1.69 -25.10
C LEU A 832 -8.43 1.85 -26.05
N PRO A 833 -8.53 2.68 -27.10
CA PRO A 833 -7.42 2.90 -28.02
C PRO A 833 -6.20 3.49 -27.31
N SER A 834 -5.00 3.21 -27.87
CA SER A 834 -3.71 3.70 -27.34
C SER A 834 -3.58 5.23 -27.39
#